data_6458d31883b763a7f0cbe62655d28785
#
_entry.id   6458d31883b763a7f0cbe62655d28785
#
_cell.length_a   1.000
_cell.length_b   1.000
_cell.length_c   1.000
_cell.angle_alpha   90.00
_cell.angle_beta   90.00
_cell.angle_gamma   90.00
#
_symmetry.space_group_name_H-M   'P 1'
#
loop_
_entity.id
_entity.type
_entity.pdbx_description
1 polymer ?
#
loop_
_entity_poly.entity_id
_entity_poly.type
_entity_poly.pdbx_seq_one_letter_code
_entity_poly.pdbx_strand_id
1 'polypeptide(L)'
;MPRRFHSFATLVLLVLLPLISRALPPVTVLDMTGDWEAQGDLPWQAMLISLQGNANRTEPRIYLLYPPDYVHPGVKDVLDYYEHRYGLELVREPSPENAVRAHRTSLRGYVVWDPEVLPSLMVAFTLAGLEQALVVTDAHRELMRELGLEMLGDFRGKFRGWSDRDIFAWAYSEYGQRTSRDILVYLGERCTGKHGHPGMQPAVADFGMMKGAFFTDLSASPADTEEYRLADSIMAAMNDYAYVFGWHSYCKDMEPEHLTMVSRNALVIAEGLATLPNMSFHARMPLSDGFAFMQRGRFDPDVPLEKKVYLTLIQSDGMGIGSWERPGRGDIPYGWETNMEWIDFAPALLQYYYETATANDTFIGSLSGPGYIYPKQVPPAKLPGMLERADALMRRLDLHVFGIMDFSEGDRKVGNVDLPKRVVDAYYQNMPSVAGFLNGYGPGNTYDWREGRAMISYNYYVDIARTADEVIADLRELARLNPRRPYFLPIHVRENNDVRRMARIVEGLGEEFAVVPPREFMVLAGKERSTTTRYLSERPDFSGSWKLDAEASRDIFPSTFELEVDQRGDLLTVTTTAIYTRFIHHRRLRTSKSLVIGGEPVRSLEERTRRMGYLAAWTDSITTSARWGEDGASLVVSTEFLAETAQGTHPVTSESIWRMEDGGMTLVVEERRATRDDPAPVTLFVYRREL
;
A
#
# COMPACT_ATOMS: atom_id res chain seq x y z
N MET A 1 -19.24 -67.46 -47.83
CA MET A 1 -20.15 -66.32 -47.77
C MET A 1 -19.42 -65.13 -47.14
N PRO A 2 -19.05 -64.08 -47.88
CA PRO A 2 -18.38 -62.93 -47.31
C PRO A 2 -19.39 -61.91 -46.90
N ARG A 3 -19.24 -61.30 -45.67
CA ARG A 3 -20.03 -60.22 -45.15
C ARG A 3 -19.44 -58.92 -45.70
N ARG A 4 -20.26 -58.09 -46.34
CA ARG A 4 -19.95 -56.75 -46.82
C ARG A 4 -20.01 -55.80 -45.63
N PHE A 5 -18.88 -55.07 -45.38
CA PHE A 5 -18.86 -53.90 -44.50
C PHE A 5 -19.24 -52.68 -45.35
N HIS A 6 -20.28 -51.97 -44.97
CA HIS A 6 -20.65 -50.64 -45.49
C HIS A 6 -19.96 -49.62 -44.64
N SER A 7 -19.02 -48.86 -45.24
CA SER A 7 -18.36 -47.71 -44.64
C SER A 7 -19.28 -46.48 -44.80
N PHE A 8 -19.83 -45.97 -43.72
CA PHE A 8 -20.49 -44.67 -43.73
C PHE A 8 -19.41 -43.58 -43.49
N ALA A 9 -19.07 -42.79 -44.51
CA ALA A 9 -18.26 -41.60 -44.40
C ALA A 9 -19.16 -40.44 -43.95
N THR A 10 -19.08 -40.04 -42.69
CA THR A 10 -19.75 -38.82 -42.18
C THR A 10 -18.92 -37.64 -42.57
N LEU A 11 -19.42 -36.87 -43.52
CA LEU A 11 -18.85 -35.57 -43.96
C LEU A 11 -19.16 -34.54 -42.86
N VAL A 12 -18.16 -34.21 -42.01
CA VAL A 12 -18.25 -33.07 -41.05
C VAL A 12 -18.03 -31.79 -41.83
N LEU A 13 -19.09 -31.08 -42.11
CA LEU A 13 -19.03 -29.74 -42.68
C LEU A 13 -18.61 -28.77 -41.56
N LEU A 14 -17.32 -28.40 -41.46
CA LEU A 14 -16.86 -27.32 -40.63
C LEU A 14 -17.36 -26.01 -41.22
N VAL A 15 -18.46 -25.49 -40.68
CA VAL A 15 -18.88 -24.12 -40.93
C VAL A 15 -17.89 -23.19 -40.20
N LEU A 16 -16.92 -22.69 -40.90
CA LEU A 16 -16.12 -21.52 -40.49
C LEU A 16 -17.06 -20.31 -40.45
N LEU A 17 -17.72 -20.08 -39.31
CA LEU A 17 -18.31 -18.79 -39.04
C LEU A 17 -17.16 -17.79 -38.93
N PRO A 18 -17.11 -16.72 -39.75
CA PRO A 18 -16.16 -15.66 -39.52
C PRO A 18 -16.40 -15.12 -38.12
N LEU A 19 -15.40 -15.13 -37.25
CA LEU A 19 -15.37 -14.33 -36.06
C LEU A 19 -15.48 -12.87 -36.53
N ILE A 20 -16.69 -12.34 -36.53
CA ILE A 20 -16.93 -10.91 -36.77
C ILE A 20 -16.30 -10.24 -35.55
N SER A 21 -15.09 -9.76 -35.68
CA SER A 21 -14.51 -8.80 -34.75
C SER A 21 -15.52 -7.64 -34.66
N ARG A 22 -16.20 -7.54 -33.52
CA ARG A 22 -17.17 -6.47 -33.31
C ARG A 22 -16.40 -5.17 -33.30
N ALA A 23 -16.61 -4.31 -34.27
CA ALA A 23 -15.99 -2.99 -34.31
C ALA A 23 -16.30 -2.25 -33.00
N LEU A 24 -15.28 -1.68 -32.38
CA LEU A 24 -15.45 -0.86 -31.20
C LEU A 24 -16.27 0.39 -31.56
N PRO A 25 -17.08 0.91 -30.65
CA PRO A 25 -17.89 2.10 -30.93
C PRO A 25 -17.02 3.35 -31.10
N PRO A 26 -17.52 4.42 -31.76
CA PRO A 26 -16.87 5.71 -31.75
C PRO A 26 -16.60 6.21 -30.33
N VAL A 27 -15.42 6.75 -30.11
CA VAL A 27 -14.93 7.23 -28.82
C VAL A 27 -14.96 8.75 -28.79
N THR A 28 -15.72 9.31 -27.85
CA THR A 28 -15.69 10.75 -27.57
C THR A 28 -14.41 11.08 -26.81
N VAL A 29 -13.59 11.96 -27.38
CA VAL A 29 -12.36 12.46 -26.74
C VAL A 29 -12.60 13.90 -26.29
N LEU A 30 -12.48 14.12 -24.98
CA LEU A 30 -12.57 15.44 -24.36
C LEU A 30 -11.17 15.91 -23.97
N ASP A 31 -10.79 17.09 -24.44
CA ASP A 31 -9.54 17.73 -24.09
C ASP A 31 -9.71 18.53 -22.79
N MET A 32 -9.05 18.07 -21.72
CA MET A 32 -9.07 18.67 -20.39
C MET A 32 -8.05 19.81 -20.24
N THR A 33 -7.43 20.27 -21.34
CA THR A 33 -6.40 21.33 -21.35
C THR A 33 -6.94 22.70 -21.72
N GLY A 34 -8.26 22.84 -21.92
CA GLY A 34 -8.91 24.08 -22.32
C GLY A 34 -9.13 25.10 -21.19
N ASP A 35 -10.02 26.06 -21.41
CA ASP A 35 -10.32 27.16 -20.47
C ASP A 35 -10.86 26.71 -19.10
N TRP A 36 -11.28 25.47 -19.00
CA TRP A 36 -11.70 24.80 -17.77
C TRP A 36 -10.60 23.84 -17.31
N GLU A 37 -9.54 24.37 -16.81
CA GLU A 37 -8.38 23.58 -16.35
C GLU A 37 -8.80 22.46 -15.39
N ALA A 38 -8.31 21.25 -15.68
CA ALA A 38 -8.60 20.08 -14.86
C ALA A 38 -8.23 20.27 -13.37
N GLN A 39 -7.29 21.15 -13.06
CA GLN A 39 -6.88 21.46 -11.70
C GLN A 39 -7.68 22.59 -11.04
N GLY A 40 -8.33 23.44 -11.83
CA GLY A 40 -9.03 24.63 -11.35
C GLY A 40 -10.54 24.47 -11.20
N ASP A 41 -11.17 23.55 -11.92
CA ASP A 41 -12.63 23.40 -11.95
C ASP A 41 -13.10 22.00 -11.51
N LEU A 42 -12.98 21.73 -10.22
CA LEU A 42 -13.44 20.47 -9.64
C LEU A 42 -14.92 20.13 -9.93
N PRO A 43 -15.87 21.09 -9.98
CA PRO A 43 -17.24 20.82 -10.42
C PRO A 43 -17.35 20.21 -11.83
N TRP A 44 -16.64 20.76 -12.81
CA TRP A 44 -16.62 20.21 -14.16
C TRP A 44 -15.92 18.86 -14.24
N GLN A 45 -14.77 18.71 -13.56
CA GLN A 45 -14.07 17.43 -13.48
C GLN A 45 -14.98 16.34 -12.91
N ALA A 46 -15.63 16.59 -11.77
CA ALA A 46 -16.52 15.63 -11.13
C ALA A 46 -17.66 15.21 -12.07
N MET A 47 -18.24 16.16 -12.80
CA MET A 47 -19.29 15.87 -13.77
C MET A 47 -18.79 15.01 -14.92
N LEU A 48 -17.65 15.34 -15.54
CA LEU A 48 -17.12 14.62 -16.69
C LEU A 48 -16.57 13.25 -16.34
N ILE A 49 -15.91 13.11 -15.19
CA ILE A 49 -15.44 11.82 -14.66
C ILE A 49 -16.64 10.92 -14.35
N SER A 50 -17.71 11.47 -13.77
CA SER A 50 -18.93 10.71 -13.53
C SER A 50 -19.66 10.32 -14.83
N LEU A 51 -19.63 11.18 -15.85
CA LEU A 51 -20.10 10.85 -17.18
C LEU A 51 -19.29 9.71 -17.79
N GLN A 52 -17.96 9.81 -17.74
CA GLN A 52 -17.03 8.79 -18.25
C GLN A 52 -17.27 7.43 -17.59
N GLY A 53 -17.31 7.37 -16.25
CA GLY A 53 -17.57 6.14 -15.51
C GLY A 53 -18.90 5.48 -15.87
N ASN A 54 -19.94 6.26 -16.14
CA ASN A 54 -21.23 5.75 -16.57
C ASN A 54 -21.25 5.33 -18.05
N ALA A 55 -20.68 6.12 -18.94
CA ALA A 55 -20.65 5.81 -20.38
C ALA A 55 -19.77 4.57 -20.68
N ASN A 56 -18.69 4.38 -19.94
CA ASN A 56 -17.75 3.26 -20.13
C ASN A 56 -18.18 1.96 -19.43
N ARG A 57 -19.37 1.86 -18.85
CA ARG A 57 -19.82 0.66 -18.13
C ARG A 57 -19.76 -0.63 -18.95
N THR A 58 -20.04 -0.56 -20.22
CA THR A 58 -20.13 -1.75 -21.10
C THR A 58 -19.11 -1.75 -22.22
N GLU A 59 -18.76 -0.60 -22.75
CA GLU A 59 -17.88 -0.41 -23.90
C GLU A 59 -17.05 0.86 -23.71
N PRO A 60 -15.86 1.00 -24.32
CA PRO A 60 -15.06 2.21 -24.26
C PRO A 60 -15.71 3.32 -25.09
N ARG A 61 -16.22 4.36 -24.44
CA ARG A 61 -17.02 5.42 -25.06
C ARG A 61 -16.43 6.81 -24.91
N ILE A 62 -15.80 7.10 -23.76
CA ILE A 62 -15.25 8.42 -23.44
C ILE A 62 -13.81 8.28 -22.94
N TYR A 63 -12.92 9.08 -23.51
CA TYR A 63 -11.54 9.23 -23.10
C TYR A 63 -11.24 10.70 -22.78
N LEU A 64 -10.62 10.97 -21.63
CA LEU A 64 -10.25 12.31 -21.18
C LEU A 64 -8.76 12.55 -21.41
N LEU A 65 -8.40 13.61 -22.16
CA LEU A 65 -7.03 14.06 -22.33
C LEU A 65 -6.70 15.05 -21.23
N TYR A 66 -5.97 14.61 -20.22
CA TYR A 66 -5.50 15.46 -19.13
C TYR A 66 -4.26 16.26 -19.53
N PRO A 67 -4.01 17.44 -18.92
CA PRO A 67 -2.74 18.15 -19.07
C PRO A 67 -1.56 17.30 -18.61
N PRO A 68 -0.40 17.38 -19.26
CA PRO A 68 0.78 16.56 -18.88
C PRO A 68 1.29 16.81 -17.46
N ASP A 69 1.04 17.97 -16.90
CA ASP A 69 1.39 18.35 -15.52
C ASP A 69 0.37 17.89 -14.47
N TYR A 70 -0.83 17.53 -14.91
CA TYR A 70 -1.88 16.98 -14.04
C TYR A 70 -1.74 15.49 -13.82
N VAL A 71 -1.53 14.76 -14.91
CA VAL A 71 -1.27 13.33 -14.94
C VAL A 71 0.01 13.09 -15.74
N HIS A 72 0.52 11.89 -15.63
CA HIS A 72 1.78 11.56 -16.28
C HIS A 72 1.70 11.69 -17.81
N PRO A 73 2.83 12.05 -18.46
CA PRO A 73 2.96 11.89 -19.90
C PRO A 73 2.53 10.47 -20.31
N GLY A 74 2.07 10.28 -21.49
CA GLY A 74 1.67 8.96 -22.00
C GLY A 74 0.18 8.77 -22.14
N VAL A 75 -0.67 9.56 -21.47
CA VAL A 75 -2.13 9.50 -21.67
C VAL A 75 -2.51 9.70 -23.13
N LYS A 76 -1.83 10.65 -23.82
CA LYS A 76 -2.00 10.87 -25.25
C LYS A 76 -1.41 9.75 -26.08
N ASP A 77 -0.21 9.30 -25.75
CA ASP A 77 0.49 8.25 -26.50
C ASP A 77 -0.25 6.92 -26.44
N VAL A 78 -0.87 6.62 -25.31
CA VAL A 78 -1.75 5.46 -25.15
C VAL A 78 -3.01 5.58 -26.00
N LEU A 79 -3.61 6.78 -26.10
CA LEU A 79 -4.77 6.99 -26.97
C LEU A 79 -4.38 6.84 -28.45
N ASP A 80 -3.25 7.45 -28.87
CA ASP A 80 -2.72 7.33 -30.22
C ASP A 80 -2.41 5.85 -30.57
N TYR A 81 -1.86 5.10 -29.61
CA TYR A 81 -1.66 3.65 -29.75
C TYR A 81 -2.98 2.91 -29.97
N TYR A 82 -4.01 3.20 -29.17
CA TYR A 82 -5.33 2.56 -29.32
C TYR A 82 -5.98 2.90 -30.65
N GLU A 83 -5.88 4.15 -31.10
CA GLU A 83 -6.37 4.57 -32.41
C GLU A 83 -5.74 3.71 -33.53
N HIS A 84 -4.42 3.60 -33.54
CA HIS A 84 -3.71 2.83 -34.57
C HIS A 84 -3.87 1.32 -34.44
N ARG A 85 -3.83 0.79 -33.19
CA ARG A 85 -3.80 -0.65 -32.94
C ARG A 85 -5.17 -1.30 -33.09
N TYR A 86 -6.21 -0.59 -32.71
CA TYR A 86 -7.59 -1.09 -32.69
C TYR A 86 -8.47 -0.42 -33.75
N GLY A 87 -7.96 0.56 -34.47
CA GLY A 87 -8.75 1.30 -35.47
C GLY A 87 -9.90 2.09 -34.86
N LEU A 88 -9.66 2.72 -33.68
CA LEU A 88 -10.71 3.50 -33.03
C LEU A 88 -11.12 4.71 -33.87
N GLU A 89 -12.41 4.94 -33.98
CA GLU A 89 -12.96 6.20 -34.50
C GLU A 89 -13.00 7.22 -33.36
N LEU A 90 -12.12 8.23 -33.39
CA LEU A 90 -12.03 9.27 -32.37
C LEU A 90 -12.86 10.49 -32.77
N VAL A 91 -13.84 10.84 -31.96
CA VAL A 91 -14.68 12.03 -32.10
C VAL A 91 -14.25 13.05 -31.05
N ARG A 92 -13.50 14.07 -31.49
CA ARG A 92 -13.07 15.16 -30.60
C ARG A 92 -14.23 16.10 -30.33
N GLU A 93 -14.62 16.21 -29.05
CA GLU A 93 -15.70 17.08 -28.60
C GLU A 93 -15.13 18.26 -27.80
N PRO A 94 -15.25 19.49 -28.31
CA PRO A 94 -14.68 20.66 -27.64
C PRO A 94 -15.54 21.19 -26.48
N SER A 95 -16.80 20.75 -26.37
CA SER A 95 -17.73 21.23 -25.34
C SER A 95 -18.09 20.12 -24.36
N PRO A 96 -17.82 20.33 -23.06
CA PRO A 96 -18.28 19.44 -22.00
C PRO A 96 -19.78 19.21 -22.02
N GLU A 97 -20.59 20.25 -22.26
CA GLU A 97 -22.06 20.16 -22.33
C GLU A 97 -22.53 19.28 -23.49
N ASN A 98 -21.85 19.38 -24.65
CA ASN A 98 -22.19 18.54 -25.80
C ASN A 98 -21.85 17.08 -25.53
N ALA A 99 -20.73 16.81 -24.84
CA ALA A 99 -20.40 15.44 -24.42
C ALA A 99 -21.49 14.86 -23.51
N VAL A 100 -21.98 15.64 -22.54
CA VAL A 100 -23.08 15.20 -21.67
C VAL A 100 -24.36 14.95 -22.50
N ARG A 101 -24.68 15.80 -23.46
CA ARG A 101 -25.86 15.61 -24.36
C ARG A 101 -25.70 14.34 -25.19
N ALA A 102 -24.52 14.11 -25.77
CA ALA A 102 -24.24 12.94 -26.61
C ALA A 102 -24.37 11.62 -25.84
N HIS A 103 -24.01 11.61 -24.56
CA HIS A 103 -24.05 10.43 -23.71
C HIS A 103 -25.24 10.41 -22.74
N ARG A 104 -26.27 11.22 -22.95
CA ARG A 104 -27.46 11.31 -22.11
C ARG A 104 -28.08 9.95 -21.78
N THR A 105 -28.08 9.03 -22.75
CA THR A 105 -28.69 7.70 -22.61
C THR A 105 -27.97 6.78 -21.61
N SER A 106 -26.75 7.10 -21.24
CA SER A 106 -25.98 6.38 -20.21
C SER A 106 -26.35 6.81 -18.78
N LEU A 107 -27.27 7.76 -18.64
CA LEU A 107 -27.55 8.42 -17.37
C LEU A 107 -29.03 8.24 -17.00
N ARG A 108 -29.29 7.93 -15.72
CA ARG A 108 -30.64 7.92 -15.14
C ARG A 108 -31.01 9.27 -14.52
N GLY A 109 -30.01 9.96 -13.95
CA GLY A 109 -30.24 11.21 -13.26
C GLY A 109 -28.94 11.90 -12.85
N TYR A 110 -29.01 12.73 -11.82
CA TYR A 110 -27.86 13.42 -11.26
C TYR A 110 -27.92 13.51 -9.75
N VAL A 111 -26.76 13.68 -9.12
CA VAL A 111 -26.57 13.90 -7.69
C VAL A 111 -25.86 15.24 -7.48
N VAL A 112 -26.40 16.07 -6.59
CA VAL A 112 -25.84 17.39 -6.29
C VAL A 112 -24.98 17.29 -5.02
N TRP A 113 -23.72 17.70 -5.12
CA TRP A 113 -22.81 17.80 -3.98
C TRP A 113 -22.63 19.26 -3.53
N ASP A 114 -22.12 19.49 -2.33
CA ASP A 114 -21.89 20.81 -1.74
C ASP A 114 -20.41 21.19 -1.82
N PRO A 115 -19.99 22.16 -2.66
CA PRO A 115 -18.59 22.58 -2.77
C PRO A 115 -18.00 23.16 -1.47
N GLU A 116 -18.84 23.55 -0.51
CA GLU A 116 -18.37 24.00 0.82
C GLU A 116 -18.06 22.83 1.77
N VAL A 117 -18.44 21.59 1.38
CA VAL A 117 -18.22 20.37 2.17
C VAL A 117 -17.63 19.29 1.28
N LEU A 118 -16.31 19.27 1.11
CA LEU A 118 -15.61 18.40 0.16
C LEU A 118 -15.94 16.91 0.32
N PRO A 119 -16.10 16.32 1.53
CA PRO A 119 -16.55 14.93 1.69
C PRO A 119 -17.88 14.61 1.02
N SER A 120 -18.75 15.62 0.79
CA SER A 120 -20.01 15.41 0.08
C SER A 120 -19.83 14.98 -1.39
N LEU A 121 -18.68 15.31 -2.00
CA LEU A 121 -18.31 14.86 -3.35
C LEU A 121 -18.10 13.34 -3.38
N MET A 122 -17.42 12.76 -2.40
CA MET A 122 -17.21 11.32 -2.32
C MET A 122 -18.51 10.57 -2.08
N VAL A 123 -19.39 11.13 -1.23
CA VAL A 123 -20.74 10.60 -1.04
C VAL A 123 -21.54 10.66 -2.34
N ALA A 124 -21.39 11.75 -3.11
CA ALA A 124 -22.04 11.90 -4.41
C ALA A 124 -21.51 10.89 -5.44
N PHE A 125 -20.19 10.64 -5.51
CA PHE A 125 -19.62 9.59 -6.35
C PHE A 125 -20.14 8.20 -5.98
N THR A 126 -20.25 7.91 -4.67
CA THR A 126 -20.81 6.63 -4.19
C THR A 126 -22.22 6.43 -4.70
N LEU A 127 -23.11 7.40 -4.44
CA LEU A 127 -24.50 7.31 -4.88
C LEU A 127 -24.63 7.30 -6.40
N ALA A 128 -23.90 8.17 -7.09
CA ALA A 128 -23.93 8.27 -8.55
C ALA A 128 -23.44 6.99 -9.24
N GLY A 129 -22.44 6.33 -8.67
CA GLY A 129 -21.98 5.02 -9.13
C GLY A 129 -23.06 3.94 -9.02
N LEU A 130 -23.83 3.94 -7.95
CA LEU A 130 -24.93 3.00 -7.73
C LEU A 130 -26.13 3.27 -8.63
N GLU A 131 -26.44 4.56 -8.90
CA GLU A 131 -27.65 4.98 -9.59
C GLU A 131 -27.43 5.35 -11.08
N GLN A 132 -26.22 5.24 -11.61
CA GLN A 132 -25.87 5.69 -12.98
C GLN A 132 -26.17 7.19 -13.18
N ALA A 133 -25.71 8.02 -12.26
CA ALA A 133 -26.00 9.44 -12.23
C ALA A 133 -24.74 10.30 -12.51
N LEU A 134 -24.97 11.56 -12.89
CA LEU A 134 -23.92 12.57 -12.91
C LEU A 134 -23.68 13.13 -11.50
N VAL A 135 -22.47 13.51 -11.22
CA VAL A 135 -22.08 14.25 -10.02
C VAL A 135 -21.95 15.73 -10.40
N VAL A 136 -22.79 16.57 -9.86
CA VAL A 136 -22.92 17.98 -10.28
C VAL A 136 -22.99 18.93 -9.09
N THR A 137 -22.79 20.21 -9.36
CA THR A 137 -23.10 21.31 -8.42
C THR A 137 -24.33 22.08 -8.89
N ASP A 138 -24.73 23.07 -8.11
CA ASP A 138 -25.86 23.94 -8.44
C ASP A 138 -25.63 24.70 -9.76
N ALA A 139 -24.38 24.98 -10.14
CA ALA A 139 -24.04 25.64 -11.40
C ALA A 139 -24.49 24.86 -12.65
N HIS A 140 -24.63 23.54 -12.57
CA HIS A 140 -25.01 22.69 -13.71
C HIS A 140 -26.53 22.39 -13.79
N ARG A 141 -27.33 22.93 -12.87
CA ARG A 141 -28.77 22.58 -12.79
C ARG A 141 -29.56 22.89 -14.05
N GLU A 142 -29.23 23.99 -14.74
CA GLU A 142 -29.94 24.36 -15.98
C GLU A 142 -29.70 23.28 -17.06
N LEU A 143 -28.45 22.83 -17.22
CA LEU A 143 -28.11 21.73 -18.13
C LEU A 143 -28.86 20.43 -17.76
N MET A 144 -28.97 20.11 -16.46
CA MET A 144 -29.72 18.91 -16.02
C MET A 144 -31.20 19.00 -16.35
N ARG A 145 -31.78 20.20 -16.20
CA ARG A 145 -33.18 20.46 -16.54
C ARG A 145 -33.41 20.36 -18.04
N GLU A 146 -32.56 20.92 -18.88
CA GLU A 146 -32.62 20.82 -20.35
C GLU A 146 -32.57 19.36 -20.81
N LEU A 147 -31.74 18.54 -20.15
CA LEU A 147 -31.57 17.12 -20.46
C LEU A 147 -32.72 16.25 -19.93
N GLY A 148 -33.63 16.81 -19.15
CA GLY A 148 -34.68 16.06 -18.50
C GLY A 148 -34.17 14.96 -17.57
N LEU A 149 -33.07 15.23 -16.87
CA LEU A 149 -32.49 14.31 -15.87
C LEU A 149 -33.18 14.49 -14.53
N GLU A 150 -33.45 13.40 -13.84
CA GLU A 150 -34.01 13.41 -12.49
C GLU A 150 -32.92 13.62 -11.42
N MET A 151 -33.23 14.40 -10.38
CA MET A 151 -32.35 14.56 -9.23
C MET A 151 -32.53 13.35 -8.29
N LEU A 152 -31.47 12.53 -8.18
CA LEU A 152 -31.48 11.29 -7.39
C LEU A 152 -30.89 11.48 -5.99
N GLY A 153 -30.19 12.58 -5.76
CA GLY A 153 -29.65 12.95 -4.46
C GLY A 153 -29.29 14.43 -4.39
N ASP A 154 -29.48 15.02 -3.21
CA ASP A 154 -29.13 16.42 -2.93
C ASP A 154 -28.40 16.50 -1.58
N PHE A 155 -27.13 16.85 -1.62
CA PHE A 155 -26.28 16.96 -0.43
C PHE A 155 -25.96 18.41 -0.06
N ARG A 156 -26.53 19.40 -0.76
CA ARG A 156 -26.34 20.83 -0.45
C ARG A 156 -26.84 21.14 0.96
N GLY A 157 -25.94 21.70 1.77
CA GLY A 157 -26.21 22.07 3.16
C GLY A 157 -26.42 20.92 4.12
N LYS A 158 -26.51 19.67 3.64
CA LYS A 158 -26.83 18.49 4.46
C LYS A 158 -25.76 18.20 5.52
N PHE A 159 -24.51 18.32 5.14
CA PHE A 159 -23.37 17.93 5.99
C PHE A 159 -22.64 19.13 6.62
N ARG A 160 -23.18 20.34 6.52
CA ARG A 160 -22.57 21.52 7.10
C ARG A 160 -22.44 21.37 8.62
N GLY A 161 -21.22 21.52 9.11
CA GLY A 161 -20.90 21.36 10.55
C GLY A 161 -20.77 19.90 11.03
N TRP A 162 -20.89 18.92 10.14
CA TRP A 162 -20.57 17.54 10.48
C TRP A 162 -19.06 17.31 10.36
N SER A 163 -18.53 16.38 11.17
CA SER A 163 -17.18 15.86 10.98
C SER A 163 -17.12 14.90 9.77
N ASP A 164 -15.96 14.72 9.17
CA ASP A 164 -15.75 13.75 8.10
C ASP A 164 -16.15 12.35 8.56
N ARG A 165 -15.78 11.98 9.79
CA ARG A 165 -16.21 10.72 10.43
C ARG A 165 -17.72 10.55 10.40
N ASP A 166 -18.49 11.57 10.75
CA ASP A 166 -19.95 11.47 10.82
C ASP A 166 -20.57 11.40 9.41
N ILE A 167 -20.00 12.14 8.45
CA ILE A 167 -20.43 12.10 7.05
C ILE A 167 -20.23 10.69 6.46
N PHE A 168 -19.05 10.11 6.63
CA PHE A 168 -18.77 8.79 6.06
C PHE A 168 -19.45 7.67 6.85
N ALA A 169 -19.66 7.81 8.15
CA ALA A 169 -20.48 6.86 8.93
C ALA A 169 -21.93 6.84 8.43
N TRP A 170 -22.51 8.02 8.19
CA TRP A 170 -23.86 8.14 7.62
C TRP A 170 -23.87 7.53 6.19
N ALA A 171 -22.92 7.90 5.33
CA ALA A 171 -22.85 7.41 3.95
C ALA A 171 -22.71 5.89 3.88
N TYR A 172 -21.88 5.31 4.75
CA TYR A 172 -21.71 3.86 4.81
C TYR A 172 -22.95 3.14 5.35
N SER A 173 -23.65 3.72 6.32
CA SER A 173 -24.93 3.21 6.81
C SER A 173 -26.00 3.18 5.71
N GLU A 174 -26.05 4.22 4.87
CA GLU A 174 -27.06 4.34 3.80
C GLU A 174 -26.74 3.50 2.56
N TYR A 175 -25.47 3.47 2.16
CA TYR A 175 -25.07 2.93 0.85
C TYR A 175 -24.14 1.71 0.94
N GLY A 176 -23.41 1.50 2.04
CA GLY A 176 -22.34 0.51 2.14
C GLY A 176 -22.77 -0.92 1.79
N GLN A 177 -24.01 -1.33 2.10
CA GLN A 177 -24.53 -2.65 1.75
C GLN A 177 -24.77 -2.85 0.24
N ARG A 178 -24.85 -1.76 -0.52
CA ARG A 178 -25.08 -1.75 -1.96
C ARG A 178 -23.79 -1.59 -2.77
N THR A 179 -22.71 -1.19 -2.11
CA THR A 179 -21.41 -0.97 -2.76
C THR A 179 -20.65 -2.28 -2.94
N SER A 180 -19.67 -2.25 -3.85
CA SER A 180 -18.73 -3.35 -4.08
C SER A 180 -17.98 -3.71 -2.80
N ARG A 181 -17.75 -5.00 -2.58
CA ARG A 181 -16.84 -5.50 -1.56
C ARG A 181 -15.45 -5.85 -2.09
N ASP A 182 -15.23 -5.68 -3.39
CA ASP A 182 -13.96 -5.97 -4.05
C ASP A 182 -13.18 -4.70 -4.42
N ILE A 183 -13.85 -3.54 -4.41
CA ILE A 183 -13.25 -2.24 -4.75
C ILE A 183 -13.68 -1.20 -3.73
N LEU A 184 -12.70 -0.54 -3.12
CA LEU A 184 -12.84 0.65 -2.29
C LEU A 184 -12.05 1.80 -2.96
N VAL A 185 -12.52 3.03 -2.86
CA VAL A 185 -11.82 4.19 -3.44
C VAL A 185 -11.52 5.23 -2.38
N TYR A 186 -10.24 5.58 -2.28
CA TYR A 186 -9.75 6.71 -1.50
C TYR A 186 -9.47 7.89 -2.42
N LEU A 187 -10.18 9.00 -2.22
CA LEU A 187 -9.92 10.25 -2.91
C LEU A 187 -9.30 11.25 -1.94
N GLY A 188 -8.03 11.01 -1.59
CA GLY A 188 -7.32 11.81 -0.62
C GLY A 188 -7.14 13.26 -1.05
N GLU A 189 -7.35 14.19 -0.13
CA GLU A 189 -7.08 15.60 -0.35
C GLU A 189 -5.57 15.86 -0.33
N ARG A 190 -5.07 16.65 -1.29
CA ARG A 190 -3.71 17.16 -1.30
C ARG A 190 -3.67 18.54 -0.67
N CYS A 191 -2.95 18.69 0.42
CA CYS A 191 -2.77 19.98 1.08
C CYS A 191 -1.98 20.95 0.20
N THR A 192 -2.50 22.15 0.04
CA THR A 192 -1.79 23.26 -0.59
C THR A 192 -0.44 23.50 0.12
N GLY A 193 0.65 23.52 -0.66
CA GLY A 193 1.97 23.91 -0.19
C GLY A 193 2.97 22.80 0.07
N LYS A 194 2.58 21.54 0.23
CA LYS A 194 3.54 20.43 0.38
C LYS A 194 3.94 19.76 -0.94
N HIS A 195 3.05 19.72 -1.92
CA HIS A 195 3.29 19.01 -3.18
C HIS A 195 2.88 19.80 -4.44
N GLY A 196 2.58 21.08 -4.32
CA GLY A 196 2.27 21.96 -5.45
C GLY A 196 0.94 21.70 -6.17
N HIS A 197 0.14 20.74 -5.70
CA HIS A 197 -1.16 20.41 -6.27
C HIS A 197 -2.26 20.74 -5.27
N PRO A 198 -3.05 21.79 -5.50
CA PRO A 198 -4.20 22.09 -4.66
C PRO A 198 -5.33 21.10 -4.92
N GLY A 199 -5.98 20.64 -3.86
CA GLY A 199 -7.22 19.91 -3.92
C GLY A 199 -7.11 18.42 -4.26
N MET A 200 -8.27 17.81 -4.41
CA MET A 200 -8.47 16.40 -4.71
C MET A 200 -8.23 16.11 -6.21
N GLN A 201 -7.67 14.95 -6.51
CA GLN A 201 -7.54 14.45 -7.89
C GLN A 201 -8.51 13.29 -8.13
N PRO A 202 -9.71 13.55 -8.67
CA PRO A 202 -10.75 12.52 -8.77
C PRO A 202 -10.60 11.60 -9.99
N ALA A 203 -9.47 11.61 -10.70
CA ALA A 203 -9.31 10.90 -11.96
C ALA A 203 -9.69 9.40 -11.92
N VAL A 204 -9.42 8.73 -10.79
CA VAL A 204 -9.74 7.30 -10.59
C VAL A 204 -11.22 7.05 -10.28
N ALA A 205 -12.01 8.09 -10.05
CA ALA A 205 -13.41 7.95 -9.67
C ALA A 205 -14.28 7.36 -10.79
N ASP A 206 -13.89 7.52 -12.07
CA ASP A 206 -14.56 6.92 -13.21
C ASP A 206 -14.65 5.39 -13.06
N PHE A 207 -13.54 4.76 -12.69
CA PHE A 207 -13.48 3.31 -12.49
C PHE A 207 -14.24 2.88 -11.23
N GLY A 208 -14.06 3.60 -10.11
CA GLY A 208 -14.79 3.33 -8.88
C GLY A 208 -16.31 3.39 -9.07
N MET A 209 -16.80 4.40 -9.78
CA MET A 209 -18.23 4.53 -10.12
C MET A 209 -18.69 3.39 -11.01
N MET A 210 -17.92 3.03 -12.05
CA MET A 210 -18.22 1.91 -12.93
C MET A 210 -18.38 0.60 -12.15
N LYS A 211 -17.62 0.41 -11.08
CA LYS A 211 -17.62 -0.77 -10.22
C LYS A 211 -18.59 -0.69 -9.04
N GLY A 212 -19.23 0.45 -8.82
CA GLY A 212 -20.12 0.67 -7.68
C GLY A 212 -19.39 0.67 -6.35
N ALA A 213 -18.20 1.26 -6.30
CA ALA A 213 -17.37 1.34 -5.10
C ALA A 213 -17.94 2.29 -4.04
N PHE A 214 -17.55 2.10 -2.80
CA PHE A 214 -17.65 3.11 -1.76
C PHE A 214 -16.46 4.06 -1.87
N PHE A 215 -16.72 5.36 -1.73
CA PHE A 215 -15.71 6.41 -1.80
C PHE A 215 -15.52 7.04 -0.42
N THR A 216 -14.29 7.28 -0.03
CA THR A 216 -13.94 7.85 1.27
C THR A 216 -12.64 8.64 1.24
N ASP A 217 -12.43 9.44 2.29
CA ASP A 217 -11.21 10.18 2.62
C ASP A 217 -10.90 10.06 4.12
N LEU A 218 -11.35 8.99 4.75
CA LEU A 218 -11.13 8.76 6.18
C LEU A 218 -9.64 8.60 6.47
N SER A 219 -9.18 9.20 7.57
CA SER A 219 -7.80 9.10 8.03
C SER A 219 -7.43 7.67 8.41
N ALA A 220 -6.27 7.23 7.95
CA ALA A 220 -5.61 6.00 8.39
C ALA A 220 -4.59 6.26 9.53
N SER A 221 -4.49 7.49 10.04
CA SER A 221 -3.60 7.82 11.13
C SER A 221 -4.16 7.34 12.48
N PRO A 222 -3.38 6.57 13.26
CA PRO A 222 -3.78 6.20 14.63
C PRO A 222 -4.01 7.41 15.56
N ALA A 223 -3.47 8.59 15.21
CA ALA A 223 -3.67 9.82 15.95
C ALA A 223 -5.12 10.34 15.83
N ASP A 224 -5.77 10.09 14.71
CA ASP A 224 -7.20 10.36 14.50
C ASP A 224 -8.04 9.11 14.79
N THR A 225 -8.23 8.83 16.08
CA THR A 225 -8.81 7.57 16.56
C THR A 225 -10.21 7.30 16.01
N GLU A 226 -11.01 8.33 15.74
CA GLU A 226 -12.41 8.17 15.33
C GLU A 226 -12.55 7.86 13.85
N GLU A 227 -11.85 8.60 12.99
CA GLU A 227 -11.78 8.30 11.55
C GLU A 227 -11.08 6.95 11.33
N TYR A 228 -9.95 6.72 12.00
CA TYR A 228 -9.20 5.46 11.94
C TYR A 228 -10.08 4.23 12.20
N ARG A 229 -10.86 4.22 13.28
CA ARG A 229 -11.73 3.08 13.61
C ARG A 229 -12.81 2.84 12.57
N LEU A 230 -13.37 3.91 12.02
CA LEU A 230 -14.38 3.79 10.96
C LEU A 230 -13.75 3.25 9.67
N ALA A 231 -12.60 3.80 9.26
CA ALA A 231 -11.84 3.33 8.08
C ALA A 231 -11.49 1.84 8.20
N ASP A 232 -10.93 1.45 9.35
CA ASP A 232 -10.57 0.05 9.65
C ASP A 232 -11.80 -0.87 9.60
N SER A 233 -12.95 -0.44 10.15
CA SER A 233 -14.19 -1.23 10.12
C SER A 233 -14.75 -1.40 8.70
N ILE A 234 -14.64 -0.38 7.85
CA ILE A 234 -15.05 -0.45 6.43
C ILE A 234 -14.13 -1.41 5.69
N MET A 235 -12.82 -1.31 5.89
CA MET A 235 -11.84 -2.20 5.25
C MET A 235 -12.02 -3.66 5.71
N ALA A 236 -12.26 -3.88 7.00
CA ALA A 236 -12.53 -5.23 7.54
C ALA A 236 -13.81 -5.89 6.99
N ALA A 237 -14.75 -5.09 6.46
CA ALA A 237 -15.95 -5.59 5.82
C ALA A 237 -15.77 -5.94 4.33
N MET A 238 -14.63 -5.60 3.73
CA MET A 238 -14.30 -5.96 2.34
C MET A 238 -13.96 -7.45 2.22
N ASN A 239 -14.01 -7.96 0.99
CA ASN A 239 -13.53 -9.30 0.71
C ASN A 239 -12.00 -9.38 0.85
N ASP A 240 -11.46 -10.53 1.24
CA ASP A 240 -10.02 -10.77 1.23
C ASP A 240 -9.42 -10.44 -0.15
N TYR A 241 -8.31 -9.71 -0.13
CA TYR A 241 -7.57 -9.30 -1.33
C TYR A 241 -8.32 -8.34 -2.24
N ALA A 242 -9.34 -7.67 -1.73
CA ALA A 242 -10.01 -6.58 -2.43
C ALA A 242 -9.03 -5.41 -2.67
N TYR A 243 -9.29 -4.64 -3.72
CA TYR A 243 -8.42 -3.54 -4.10
C TYR A 243 -8.92 -2.20 -3.55
N VAL A 244 -7.97 -1.42 -3.05
CA VAL A 244 -8.15 -0.02 -2.70
C VAL A 244 -7.55 0.82 -3.82
N PHE A 245 -8.36 1.62 -4.51
CA PHE A 245 -7.95 2.55 -5.55
C PHE A 245 -7.81 3.96 -5.00
N GLY A 246 -7.03 4.78 -5.67
CA GLY A 246 -6.74 6.14 -5.24
C GLY A 246 -5.57 6.21 -4.27
N TRP A 247 -5.57 7.21 -3.41
CA TRP A 247 -4.46 7.44 -2.49
C TRP A 247 -4.93 8.09 -1.19
N HIS A 248 -4.12 7.98 -0.16
CA HIS A 248 -4.38 8.56 1.15
C HIS A 248 -4.47 10.10 1.12
N SER A 249 -5.06 10.69 2.14
CA SER A 249 -5.11 12.13 2.30
C SER A 249 -3.80 12.67 2.87
N TYR A 250 -3.08 13.44 2.07
CA TYR A 250 -1.85 14.11 2.53
C TYR A 250 -2.10 15.14 3.66
N CYS A 251 -3.37 15.49 3.91
CA CYS A 251 -3.78 16.41 4.96
C CYS A 251 -3.99 15.71 6.30
N LYS A 252 -4.34 14.42 6.27
CA LYS A 252 -4.79 13.66 7.45
C LYS A 252 -3.77 12.63 7.91
N ASP A 253 -3.11 11.95 6.96
CA ASP A 253 -2.25 10.82 7.27
C ASP A 253 -1.04 10.75 6.33
N MET A 254 -0.24 9.72 6.52
CA MET A 254 0.94 9.43 5.73
C MET A 254 0.77 8.10 4.98
N GLU A 255 1.47 7.95 3.85
CA GLU A 255 1.49 6.71 3.08
C GLU A 255 1.75 5.46 3.93
N PRO A 256 2.75 5.42 4.87
CA PRO A 256 2.97 4.25 5.70
C PRO A 256 1.79 3.90 6.61
N GLU A 257 1.04 4.88 7.11
CA GLU A 257 -0.13 4.67 7.94
C GLU A 257 -1.27 4.03 7.12
N HIS A 258 -1.52 4.58 5.93
CA HIS A 258 -2.55 4.08 5.01
C HIS A 258 -2.26 2.65 4.54
N LEU A 259 -1.04 2.40 4.05
CA LEU A 259 -0.62 1.06 3.62
C LEU A 259 -0.62 0.03 4.76
N THR A 260 -0.25 0.45 5.96
CA THR A 260 -0.34 -0.41 7.14
C THR A 260 -1.78 -0.83 7.42
N MET A 261 -2.74 0.11 7.39
CA MET A 261 -4.16 -0.20 7.61
C MET A 261 -4.71 -1.13 6.52
N VAL A 262 -4.45 -0.83 5.25
CA VAL A 262 -4.88 -1.65 4.11
C VAL A 262 -4.33 -3.08 4.22
N SER A 263 -3.02 -3.21 4.48
CA SER A 263 -2.35 -4.51 4.58
C SER A 263 -2.83 -5.34 5.77
N ARG A 264 -3.08 -4.73 6.92
CA ARG A 264 -3.64 -5.41 8.12
C ARG A 264 -5.03 -6.00 7.87
N ASN A 265 -5.81 -5.39 7.01
CA ASN A 265 -7.11 -5.90 6.57
C ASN A 265 -7.01 -6.89 5.40
N ALA A 266 -5.81 -7.34 5.05
CA ALA A 266 -5.55 -8.22 3.91
C ALA A 266 -6.10 -7.67 2.59
N LEU A 267 -6.07 -6.35 2.41
CA LEU A 267 -6.41 -5.65 1.17
C LEU A 267 -5.15 -5.28 0.38
N VAL A 268 -5.34 -4.82 -0.85
CA VAL A 268 -4.26 -4.50 -1.79
C VAL A 268 -4.50 -3.11 -2.35
N ILE A 269 -3.50 -2.24 -2.37
CA ILE A 269 -3.60 -0.98 -3.08
C ILE A 269 -3.30 -1.20 -4.57
N ALA A 270 -4.23 -0.79 -5.41
CA ALA A 270 -3.95 -0.54 -6.82
C ALA A 270 -3.27 0.83 -6.90
N GLU A 271 -1.99 0.81 -7.29
CA GLU A 271 -1.10 1.94 -7.12
C GLU A 271 -1.61 3.24 -7.76
N GLY A 272 -1.52 4.28 -6.99
CA GLY A 272 -1.38 5.66 -7.41
C GLY A 272 -2.59 6.33 -8.04
N LEU A 273 -3.08 7.39 -7.39
CA LEU A 273 -4.16 8.24 -7.89
C LEU A 273 -3.86 8.80 -9.29
N ALA A 274 -2.64 9.26 -9.50
CA ALA A 274 -2.22 9.93 -10.72
C ALA A 274 -1.84 8.97 -11.85
N THR A 275 -1.68 7.68 -11.55
CA THR A 275 -1.25 6.68 -12.53
C THR A 275 -2.41 5.96 -13.23
N LEU A 276 -3.64 6.23 -12.81
CA LEU A 276 -4.84 5.50 -13.25
C LEU A 276 -5.92 6.39 -13.92
N PRO A 277 -5.59 7.45 -14.69
CA PRO A 277 -6.61 8.18 -15.43
C PRO A 277 -7.23 7.30 -16.50
N ASN A 278 -8.50 7.51 -16.80
CA ASN A 278 -9.24 6.75 -17.81
C ASN A 278 -9.37 5.24 -17.54
N MET A 279 -9.33 4.81 -16.28
CA MET A 279 -9.37 3.38 -15.95
C MET A 279 -10.68 2.71 -16.37
N SER A 280 -11.82 3.41 -16.35
CA SER A 280 -13.07 2.87 -16.87
C SER A 280 -12.98 2.57 -18.38
N PHE A 281 -12.25 3.40 -19.13
CA PHE A 281 -11.98 3.18 -20.55
C PHE A 281 -11.02 2.00 -20.77
N HIS A 282 -9.86 2.03 -20.12
CA HIS A 282 -8.87 0.97 -20.22
C HIS A 282 -9.42 -0.41 -19.85
N ALA A 283 -10.32 -0.47 -18.87
CA ALA A 283 -10.98 -1.70 -18.44
C ALA A 283 -11.93 -2.29 -19.49
N ARG A 284 -12.23 -1.56 -20.55
CA ARG A 284 -13.09 -1.99 -21.67
C ARG A 284 -12.32 -2.23 -22.97
N MET A 285 -11.04 -1.88 -22.98
CA MET A 285 -10.19 -2.19 -24.13
C MET A 285 -9.73 -3.65 -24.07
N PRO A 286 -10.06 -4.48 -25.06
CA PRO A 286 -9.66 -5.88 -25.08
C PRO A 286 -8.16 -6.01 -25.44
N LEU A 287 -7.56 -7.14 -25.07
CA LEU A 287 -6.29 -7.54 -25.69
C LEU A 287 -6.48 -7.82 -27.19
N SER A 288 -5.46 -7.49 -27.97
CA SER A 288 -5.46 -7.83 -29.40
C SER A 288 -5.44 -9.35 -29.61
N ASP A 289 -6.07 -9.82 -30.67
CA ASP A 289 -6.11 -11.23 -31.01
C ASP A 289 -4.70 -11.81 -31.13
N GLY A 290 -4.46 -12.92 -30.43
CA GLY A 290 -3.18 -13.62 -30.45
C GLY A 290 -2.06 -12.97 -29.66
N PHE A 291 -2.31 -11.86 -28.95
CA PHE A 291 -1.31 -11.24 -28.09
C PHE A 291 -1.03 -12.10 -26.85
N ALA A 292 0.24 -12.21 -26.51
CA ALA A 292 0.70 -12.81 -25.26
C ALA A 292 1.76 -11.91 -24.63
N PHE A 293 1.70 -11.76 -23.32
CA PHE A 293 2.72 -11.03 -22.59
C PHE A 293 4.03 -11.83 -22.60
N MET A 294 5.02 -11.33 -23.30
CA MET A 294 6.36 -11.92 -23.39
C MET A 294 7.40 -10.80 -23.40
N GLN A 295 8.39 -10.91 -22.55
CA GLN A 295 9.49 -9.97 -22.51
C GLN A 295 10.39 -10.09 -23.75
N ARG A 296 10.89 -8.97 -24.25
CA ARG A 296 11.72 -8.92 -25.48
C ARG A 296 13.19 -9.17 -25.22
N GLY A 297 13.67 -8.98 -24.00
CA GLY A 297 15.06 -9.18 -23.62
C GLY A 297 15.52 -10.62 -23.82
N ARG A 298 16.73 -10.80 -24.33
CA ARG A 298 17.35 -12.13 -24.37
C ARG A 298 17.87 -12.47 -22.98
N PHE A 299 17.67 -13.72 -22.58
CA PHE A 299 18.18 -14.25 -21.34
C PHE A 299 19.06 -15.48 -21.61
N ASP A 300 20.31 -15.45 -21.10
CA ASP A 300 21.22 -16.57 -21.12
C ASP A 300 21.35 -17.15 -19.70
N PRO A 301 20.83 -18.35 -19.41
CA PRO A 301 20.95 -18.98 -18.10
C PRO A 301 22.39 -19.40 -17.77
N ASP A 302 23.23 -19.58 -18.81
CA ASP A 302 24.60 -20.08 -18.69
C ASP A 302 25.64 -18.95 -18.63
N VAL A 303 25.18 -17.68 -18.54
CA VAL A 303 26.09 -16.53 -18.41
C VAL A 303 27.13 -16.76 -17.31
N PRO A 304 28.45 -16.60 -17.60
CA PRO A 304 29.50 -16.87 -16.67
C PRO A 304 29.55 -15.83 -15.56
N LEU A 305 29.83 -16.31 -14.32
CA LEU A 305 30.04 -15.43 -13.18
C LEU A 305 31.50 -14.93 -13.18
N GLU A 306 31.68 -13.65 -13.46
CA GLU A 306 32.98 -12.99 -13.50
C GLU A 306 33.27 -12.24 -12.19
N LYS A 307 34.55 -11.87 -11.96
CA LYS A 307 34.97 -11.07 -10.79
C LYS A 307 34.71 -9.58 -11.03
N LYS A 308 33.44 -9.19 -11.13
CA LYS A 308 32.97 -7.82 -11.40
C LYS A 308 32.05 -7.30 -10.27
N VAL A 309 31.75 -6.01 -10.35
CA VAL A 309 30.63 -5.38 -9.66
C VAL A 309 29.44 -5.42 -10.61
N TYR A 310 28.47 -6.25 -10.33
CA TYR A 310 27.24 -6.35 -11.11
C TYR A 310 26.22 -5.31 -10.66
N LEU A 311 25.71 -4.56 -11.60
CA LEU A 311 24.65 -3.57 -11.38
C LEU A 311 23.38 -4.02 -12.09
N THR A 312 22.24 -3.79 -11.43
CA THR A 312 20.93 -3.75 -12.10
C THR A 312 20.22 -2.47 -11.68
N LEU A 313 19.60 -1.81 -12.64
CA LEU A 313 18.94 -0.52 -12.47
C LEU A 313 17.43 -0.75 -12.54
N ILE A 314 16.71 -0.40 -11.48
CA ILE A 314 15.26 -0.60 -11.39
C ILE A 314 14.57 0.75 -11.24
N GLN A 315 13.73 1.09 -12.20
CA GLN A 315 12.85 2.26 -12.15
C GLN A 315 11.66 1.98 -11.25
N SER A 316 11.48 2.82 -10.25
CA SER A 316 10.36 2.72 -9.30
C SER A 316 9.04 3.30 -9.79
N ASP A 317 8.00 3.08 -9.00
CA ASP A 317 6.64 3.59 -9.13
C ASP A 317 5.94 3.17 -10.43
N GLY A 318 6.38 2.06 -10.98
CA GLY A 318 5.74 1.43 -12.10
C GLY A 318 5.78 2.23 -13.42
N MET A 319 5.06 1.74 -14.39
CA MET A 319 5.04 2.27 -15.75
C MET A 319 4.10 3.47 -15.90
N GLY A 320 3.14 3.63 -15.00
CA GLY A 320 2.05 4.60 -15.12
C GLY A 320 2.43 6.05 -14.83
N ILE A 321 3.64 6.36 -14.35
CA ILE A 321 4.04 7.71 -13.95
C ILE A 321 4.85 8.48 -15.00
N GLY A 322 4.75 8.07 -16.26
CA GLY A 322 5.36 8.79 -17.39
C GLY A 322 6.87 8.65 -17.53
N SER A 323 7.51 7.79 -16.74
CA SER A 323 8.94 7.53 -16.88
C SER A 323 9.26 6.79 -18.18
N TRP A 324 8.29 6.05 -18.70
CA TRP A 324 8.41 5.25 -19.93
C TRP A 324 8.69 6.09 -21.17
N GLU A 325 8.12 7.26 -21.29
CA GLU A 325 8.27 8.16 -22.43
C GLU A 325 9.49 9.08 -22.32
N ARG A 326 10.27 9.00 -21.22
CA ARG A 326 11.44 9.84 -21.01
C ARG A 326 12.62 9.45 -21.89
N PRO A 327 13.55 10.39 -22.15
CA PRO A 327 14.69 10.16 -23.06
C PRO A 327 15.63 9.04 -22.62
N GLY A 328 16.15 8.29 -23.58
CA GLY A 328 17.19 7.28 -23.41
C GLY A 328 16.67 5.87 -23.16
N ARG A 329 15.35 5.66 -23.11
CA ARG A 329 14.79 4.31 -22.99
C ARG A 329 15.33 3.41 -24.12
N GLY A 330 15.85 2.25 -23.74
CA GLY A 330 16.48 1.30 -24.65
C GLY A 330 18.00 1.49 -24.84
N ASP A 331 18.62 2.54 -24.29
CA ASP A 331 20.06 2.78 -24.43
C ASP A 331 20.91 1.78 -23.63
N ILE A 332 20.42 1.36 -22.45
CA ILE A 332 21.09 0.42 -21.53
C ILE A 332 20.11 -0.61 -20.98
N PRO A 333 20.57 -1.76 -20.45
CA PRO A 333 19.72 -2.68 -19.71
C PRO A 333 19.04 -1.98 -18.51
N TYR A 334 17.71 -2.08 -18.45
CA TYR A 334 16.92 -1.33 -17.48
C TYR A 334 15.69 -2.12 -17.02
N GLY A 335 15.41 -2.09 -15.73
CA GLY A 335 14.26 -2.74 -15.11
C GLY A 335 13.13 -1.75 -14.85
N TRP A 336 11.90 -2.17 -15.09
CA TRP A 336 10.67 -1.41 -14.90
C TRP A 336 9.75 -2.15 -13.94
N GLU A 337 9.42 -1.54 -12.84
CA GLU A 337 8.36 -2.06 -11.95
C GLU A 337 7.02 -2.05 -12.67
N THR A 338 6.28 -3.14 -12.54
CA THR A 338 5.04 -3.36 -13.27
C THR A 338 3.85 -3.44 -12.33
N ASN A 339 2.84 -2.65 -12.60
CA ASN A 339 1.53 -2.75 -11.95
C ASN A 339 0.83 -4.02 -12.45
N MET A 340 1.11 -5.15 -11.79
CA MET A 340 0.70 -6.47 -12.29
C MET A 340 -0.82 -6.65 -12.35
N GLU A 341 -1.55 -6.02 -11.45
CA GLU A 341 -3.01 -6.04 -11.37
C GLU A 341 -3.69 -5.41 -12.59
N TRP A 342 -2.98 -4.59 -13.36
CA TRP A 342 -3.53 -3.99 -14.58
C TRP A 342 -3.90 -5.04 -15.65
N ILE A 343 -3.35 -6.25 -15.57
CA ILE A 343 -3.77 -7.34 -16.47
C ILE A 343 -5.27 -7.66 -16.32
N ASP A 344 -5.84 -7.42 -15.13
CA ASP A 344 -7.23 -7.65 -14.85
C ASP A 344 -8.09 -6.36 -14.98
N PHE A 345 -7.47 -5.19 -14.92
CA PHE A 345 -8.15 -3.89 -14.93
C PHE A 345 -7.92 -3.09 -16.22
N ALA A 346 -6.76 -3.22 -16.84
CA ALA A 346 -6.35 -2.45 -18.02
C ALA A 346 -5.43 -3.26 -18.94
N PRO A 347 -5.84 -4.44 -19.42
CA PRO A 347 -4.96 -5.36 -20.14
C PRO A 347 -4.34 -4.77 -21.42
N ALA A 348 -5.10 -3.98 -22.17
CA ALA A 348 -4.60 -3.33 -23.38
C ALA A 348 -3.60 -2.19 -23.09
N LEU A 349 -3.66 -1.58 -21.90
CA LEU A 349 -2.64 -0.64 -21.45
C LEU A 349 -1.30 -1.36 -21.17
N LEU A 350 -1.33 -2.52 -20.52
CA LEU A 350 -0.13 -3.34 -20.38
C LEU A 350 0.39 -3.82 -21.74
N GLN A 351 -0.48 -4.17 -22.68
CA GLN A 351 -0.08 -4.53 -24.05
C GLN A 351 0.70 -3.39 -24.70
N TYR A 352 0.29 -2.13 -24.54
CA TYR A 352 1.03 -0.96 -25.04
C TYR A 352 2.49 -0.97 -24.56
N TYR A 353 2.74 -1.19 -23.28
CA TYR A 353 4.09 -1.24 -22.74
C TYR A 353 4.90 -2.41 -23.31
N TYR A 354 4.32 -3.60 -23.39
CA TYR A 354 5.00 -4.77 -23.93
C TYR A 354 5.29 -4.63 -25.44
N GLU A 355 4.38 -4.05 -26.22
CA GLU A 355 4.59 -3.84 -27.66
C GLU A 355 5.57 -2.70 -27.97
N THR A 356 5.72 -1.72 -27.09
CA THR A 356 6.67 -0.62 -27.25
C THR A 356 8.01 -0.85 -26.55
N ALA A 357 8.17 -1.93 -25.80
CA ALA A 357 9.42 -2.29 -25.14
C ALA A 357 10.54 -2.58 -26.15
N THR A 358 11.78 -2.25 -25.78
CA THR A 358 13.00 -2.62 -26.49
C THR A 358 13.59 -3.92 -25.91
N ALA A 359 14.69 -4.40 -26.48
CA ALA A 359 15.42 -5.56 -25.96
C ALA A 359 16.14 -5.26 -24.62
N ASN A 360 16.34 -3.99 -24.28
CA ASN A 360 16.98 -3.53 -23.04
C ASN A 360 15.96 -3.23 -21.93
N ASP A 361 14.66 -3.18 -22.25
CA ASP A 361 13.61 -3.01 -21.26
C ASP A 361 13.23 -4.36 -20.66
N THR A 362 13.29 -4.46 -19.33
CA THR A 362 12.88 -5.67 -18.59
C THR A 362 11.84 -5.31 -17.57
N PHE A 363 10.69 -5.94 -17.61
CA PHE A 363 9.65 -5.77 -16.61
C PHE A 363 9.91 -6.67 -15.41
N ILE A 364 9.67 -6.15 -14.19
CA ILE A 364 9.71 -6.90 -12.94
C ILE A 364 8.36 -6.77 -12.23
N GLY A 365 8.00 -7.77 -11.43
CA GLY A 365 6.81 -7.69 -10.58
C GLY A 365 7.05 -6.77 -9.39
N SER A 366 6.05 -6.04 -8.97
CA SER A 366 6.03 -5.12 -7.83
C SER A 366 4.56 -4.91 -7.40
N LEU A 367 4.23 -4.31 -6.31
CA LEU A 367 4.98 -3.84 -5.14
C LEU A 367 4.62 -4.74 -3.95
N SER A 368 5.45 -5.71 -3.65
CA SER A 368 5.30 -6.63 -2.50
C SER A 368 4.18 -7.68 -2.59
N GLY A 369 3.20 -7.53 -3.45
CA GLY A 369 2.04 -8.41 -3.57
C GLY A 369 1.40 -8.41 -4.95
N PRO A 370 0.12 -8.80 -5.08
CA PRO A 370 -0.62 -8.67 -6.34
C PRO A 370 -0.95 -7.21 -6.71
N GLY A 371 -0.43 -6.27 -6.02
CA GLY A 371 -0.39 -4.83 -6.03
C GLY A 371 0.38 -4.37 -4.81
N TYR A 372 0.20 -3.12 -4.33
CA TYR A 372 0.99 -2.55 -3.25
C TYR A 372 0.49 -2.99 -1.88
N ILE A 373 1.34 -3.66 -1.12
CA ILE A 373 1.11 -4.08 0.27
C ILE A 373 2.37 -3.89 1.12
N TYR A 374 2.20 -3.84 2.43
CA TYR A 374 3.27 -3.99 3.40
C TYR A 374 3.25 -5.41 4.00
N PRO A 375 4.09 -6.34 3.52
CA PRO A 375 4.03 -7.75 3.89
C PRO A 375 4.26 -8.03 5.38
N LYS A 376 4.97 -7.15 6.10
CA LYS A 376 5.12 -7.25 7.57
C LYS A 376 3.81 -7.08 8.30
N GLN A 377 2.86 -6.32 7.73
CA GLN A 377 1.57 -5.97 8.31
C GLN A 377 0.42 -6.89 7.90
N VAL A 378 0.58 -7.63 6.81
CA VAL A 378 -0.42 -8.62 6.39
C VAL A 378 -0.53 -9.72 7.45
N PRO A 379 -1.76 -10.09 7.88
CA PRO A 379 -1.95 -11.21 8.79
C PRO A 379 -1.23 -12.47 8.28
N PRO A 380 -0.43 -13.17 9.11
CA PRO A 380 0.37 -14.31 8.66
C PRO A 380 -0.43 -15.40 7.94
N ALA A 381 -1.69 -15.61 8.33
CA ALA A 381 -2.58 -16.58 7.69
C ALA A 381 -3.05 -16.15 6.29
N LYS A 382 -2.97 -14.87 5.94
CA LYS A 382 -3.44 -14.32 4.65
C LYS A 382 -2.30 -14.06 3.66
N LEU A 383 -1.09 -13.84 4.15
CA LEU A 383 0.07 -13.54 3.30
C LEU A 383 0.34 -14.62 2.24
N PRO A 384 0.29 -15.94 2.54
CA PRO A 384 0.48 -16.97 1.53
C PRO A 384 -0.44 -16.83 0.32
N GLY A 385 -1.74 -16.67 0.52
CA GLY A 385 -2.71 -16.52 -0.56
C GLY A 385 -2.51 -15.26 -1.42
N MET A 386 -2.05 -14.14 -0.80
CA MET A 386 -1.65 -12.95 -1.55
C MET A 386 -0.45 -13.23 -2.46
N LEU A 387 0.57 -13.91 -1.94
CA LEU A 387 1.79 -14.22 -2.70
C LEU A 387 1.55 -15.25 -3.80
N GLU A 388 0.70 -16.25 -3.59
CA GLU A 388 0.24 -17.17 -4.64
C GLU A 388 -0.47 -16.43 -5.77
N ARG A 389 -1.30 -15.44 -5.44
CA ARG A 389 -1.94 -14.58 -6.44
C ARG A 389 -0.91 -13.73 -7.19
N ALA A 390 0.08 -13.16 -6.49
CA ALA A 390 1.17 -12.42 -7.12
C ALA A 390 1.99 -13.33 -8.06
N ASP A 391 2.33 -14.56 -7.65
CA ASP A 391 3.04 -15.53 -8.49
C ASP A 391 2.24 -15.94 -9.76
N ALA A 392 0.92 -16.03 -9.64
CA ALA A 392 0.07 -16.26 -10.79
C ALA A 392 0.09 -15.09 -11.80
N LEU A 393 0.10 -13.84 -11.30
CA LEU A 393 0.25 -12.64 -12.13
C LEU A 393 1.63 -12.61 -12.79
N MET A 394 2.71 -12.91 -12.05
CA MET A 394 4.07 -13.03 -12.58
C MET A 394 4.14 -13.96 -13.80
N ARG A 395 3.54 -15.15 -13.69
CA ARG A 395 3.51 -16.12 -14.81
C ARG A 395 2.70 -15.62 -16.00
N ARG A 396 1.55 -14.96 -15.75
CA ARG A 396 0.71 -14.40 -16.84
C ARG A 396 1.42 -13.29 -17.62
N LEU A 397 2.30 -12.56 -16.94
CA LEU A 397 3.01 -11.39 -17.48
C LEU A 397 4.46 -11.69 -17.88
N ASP A 398 4.90 -12.95 -17.86
CA ASP A 398 6.30 -13.36 -18.14
C ASP A 398 7.33 -12.60 -17.28
N LEU A 399 7.01 -12.36 -15.99
CA LEU A 399 7.88 -11.68 -15.04
C LEU A 399 8.70 -12.70 -14.25
N HIS A 400 9.97 -12.36 -13.94
CA HIS A 400 10.91 -13.30 -13.33
C HIS A 400 11.61 -12.77 -12.08
N VAL A 401 11.59 -11.48 -11.84
CA VAL A 401 12.14 -10.82 -10.67
C VAL A 401 11.02 -10.09 -9.94
N PHE A 402 11.03 -10.12 -8.63
CA PHE A 402 9.97 -9.53 -7.83
C PHE A 402 10.52 -8.48 -6.86
N GLY A 403 9.92 -7.29 -6.87
CA GLY A 403 10.23 -6.18 -5.99
C GLY A 403 9.38 -6.18 -4.71
N ILE A 404 10.02 -6.00 -3.57
CA ILE A 404 9.40 -5.96 -2.24
C ILE A 404 9.73 -4.64 -1.60
N MET A 405 8.73 -3.97 -1.04
CA MET A 405 8.88 -2.70 -0.34
C MET A 405 7.95 -2.66 0.87
N ASP A 406 8.48 -2.28 2.04
CA ASP A 406 7.70 -2.19 3.27
C ASP A 406 8.29 -1.13 4.21
N PHE A 407 7.58 -0.02 4.37
CA PHE A 407 7.92 1.07 5.29
C PHE A 407 7.01 1.12 6.52
N SER A 408 6.40 0.01 6.89
CA SER A 408 5.50 -0.05 8.05
C SER A 408 6.20 0.22 9.38
N GLU A 409 7.53 0.11 9.40
CA GLU A 409 8.35 0.44 10.56
C GLU A 409 9.20 1.69 10.26
N GLY A 410 8.69 2.85 10.62
CA GLY A 410 9.34 4.14 10.39
C GLY A 410 8.73 4.91 9.22
N ASP A 411 9.47 5.87 8.69
CA ASP A 411 9.08 6.65 7.53
C ASP A 411 9.95 6.32 6.29
N ARG A 412 9.63 6.90 5.13
CA ARG A 412 10.39 6.67 3.89
C ARG A 412 11.87 7.07 3.97
N LYS A 413 12.27 7.95 4.90
CA LYS A 413 13.65 8.45 5.01
C LYS A 413 14.47 7.65 5.99
N VAL A 414 13.87 7.23 7.09
CA VAL A 414 14.52 6.53 8.20
C VAL A 414 13.80 5.23 8.58
N GLY A 415 12.86 4.79 7.75
CA GLY A 415 12.12 3.54 7.95
C GLY A 415 13.00 2.30 7.78
N ASN A 416 12.60 1.23 8.44
CA ASN A 416 13.26 -0.05 8.32
C ASN A 416 12.60 -0.89 7.22
N VAL A 417 13.26 -1.00 6.06
CA VAL A 417 12.80 -1.81 4.92
C VAL A 417 13.18 -3.28 5.02
N ASP A 418 13.93 -3.66 6.06
CA ASP A 418 14.34 -5.04 6.25
C ASP A 418 13.15 -5.96 6.58
N LEU A 419 13.25 -7.21 6.16
CA LEU A 419 12.20 -8.20 6.29
C LEU A 419 12.55 -9.23 7.38
N PRO A 420 11.59 -9.60 8.23
CA PRO A 420 11.76 -10.70 9.16
C PRO A 420 11.74 -12.05 8.42
N LYS A 421 12.37 -13.06 9.04
CA LYS A 421 12.51 -14.39 8.43
C LYS A 421 11.17 -14.99 8.00
N ARG A 422 10.10 -14.82 8.77
CA ARG A 422 8.76 -15.36 8.41
C ARG A 422 8.25 -14.81 7.08
N VAL A 423 8.48 -13.51 6.82
CA VAL A 423 8.07 -12.86 5.55
C VAL A 423 8.93 -13.38 4.41
N VAL A 424 10.25 -13.48 4.61
CA VAL A 424 11.18 -14.08 3.63
C VAL A 424 10.78 -15.51 3.30
N ASP A 425 10.48 -16.33 4.34
CA ASP A 425 10.00 -17.70 4.17
C ASP A 425 8.74 -17.76 3.31
N ALA A 426 7.77 -16.87 3.56
CA ALA A 426 6.52 -16.81 2.81
C ALA A 426 6.76 -16.53 1.31
N TYR A 427 7.64 -15.59 0.96
CA TYR A 427 7.98 -15.31 -0.44
C TYR A 427 8.57 -16.52 -1.15
N TYR A 428 9.57 -17.17 -0.56
CA TYR A 428 10.19 -18.35 -1.17
C TYR A 428 9.24 -19.53 -1.34
N GLN A 429 8.33 -19.71 -0.38
CA GLN A 429 7.36 -20.81 -0.37
C GLN A 429 6.23 -20.59 -1.38
N ASN A 430 5.73 -19.37 -1.52
CA ASN A 430 4.50 -19.09 -2.26
C ASN A 430 4.72 -18.42 -3.62
N MET A 431 5.99 -18.09 -3.98
CA MET A 431 6.35 -17.54 -5.29
C MET A 431 7.45 -18.40 -5.95
N PRO A 432 7.15 -19.66 -6.34
CA PRO A 432 8.15 -20.56 -6.89
C PRO A 432 8.61 -20.20 -8.31
N SER A 433 7.84 -19.40 -9.07
CA SER A 433 8.19 -19.02 -10.44
C SER A 433 9.25 -17.88 -10.49
N VAL A 434 9.53 -17.23 -9.38
CA VAL A 434 10.42 -16.07 -9.29
C VAL A 434 11.87 -16.50 -9.23
N ALA A 435 12.71 -15.95 -10.10
CA ALA A 435 14.15 -16.22 -10.15
C ALA A 435 14.91 -15.56 -8.99
N GLY A 436 14.37 -14.50 -8.39
CA GLY A 436 14.94 -13.82 -7.24
C GLY A 436 14.14 -12.59 -6.83
N PHE A 437 14.46 -12.07 -5.64
CA PHE A 437 13.73 -11.00 -4.98
C PHE A 437 14.62 -9.79 -4.73
N LEU A 438 14.16 -8.60 -5.06
CA LEU A 438 14.77 -7.34 -4.70
C LEU A 438 13.97 -6.71 -3.55
N ASN A 439 14.63 -6.37 -2.46
CA ASN A 439 13.97 -5.84 -1.27
C ASN A 439 14.35 -4.39 -1.00
N GLY A 440 13.39 -3.61 -0.57
CA GLY A 440 13.55 -2.22 -0.17
C GLY A 440 13.40 -1.24 -1.32
N TYR A 441 13.16 -0.01 -0.95
CA TYR A 441 13.11 1.15 -1.83
C TYR A 441 14.33 2.05 -1.55
N GLY A 442 14.63 2.22 -0.27
CA GLY A 442 15.93 2.69 0.22
C GLY A 442 16.87 1.52 0.52
N PRO A 443 18.12 1.83 0.91
CA PRO A 443 19.09 0.81 1.30
C PRO A 443 18.60 -0.05 2.47
N GLY A 444 18.76 -1.36 2.33
CA GLY A 444 18.42 -2.35 3.35
C GLY A 444 19.51 -3.40 3.53
N ASN A 445 19.32 -4.28 4.49
CA ASN A 445 20.30 -5.31 4.84
C ASN A 445 19.75 -6.74 4.70
N THR A 446 18.48 -6.93 4.36
CA THR A 446 17.92 -8.27 4.18
C THR A 446 18.63 -8.98 3.04
N TYR A 447 19.13 -10.17 3.36
CA TYR A 447 19.76 -11.06 2.39
C TYR A 447 19.41 -12.52 2.72
N ASP A 448 19.01 -13.26 1.68
CA ASP A 448 18.81 -14.72 1.79
C ASP A 448 19.19 -15.40 0.47
N TRP A 449 19.48 -16.69 0.56
CA TRP A 449 19.77 -17.51 -0.59
C TRP A 449 19.20 -18.91 -0.41
N ARG A 450 18.38 -19.37 -1.36
CA ARG A 450 17.77 -20.71 -1.33
C ARG A 450 17.72 -21.30 -2.74
N GLU A 451 18.29 -22.46 -2.90
CA GLU A 451 18.16 -23.27 -4.14
C GLU A 451 18.50 -22.49 -5.42
N GLY A 452 19.52 -21.64 -5.38
CA GLY A 452 19.94 -20.84 -6.54
C GLY A 452 19.15 -19.56 -6.75
N ARG A 453 18.23 -19.22 -5.85
CA ARG A 453 17.49 -17.96 -5.84
C ARG A 453 18.01 -17.06 -4.72
N ALA A 454 18.25 -15.81 -5.03
CA ALA A 454 18.69 -14.82 -4.04
C ALA A 454 17.55 -13.84 -3.71
N MET A 455 17.54 -13.36 -2.46
CA MET A 455 16.84 -12.17 -2.04
C MET A 455 17.90 -11.15 -1.61
N ILE A 456 17.91 -9.97 -2.23
CA ILE A 456 18.94 -8.94 -2.01
C ILE A 456 18.25 -7.60 -1.81
N SER A 457 18.60 -6.89 -0.73
CA SER A 457 18.15 -5.50 -0.56
C SER A 457 18.92 -4.55 -1.47
N TYR A 458 18.25 -3.48 -1.90
CA TYR A 458 18.89 -2.36 -2.57
C TYR A 458 19.99 -1.78 -1.68
N ASN A 459 21.08 -1.37 -2.29
CA ASN A 459 22.20 -0.74 -1.58
C ASN A 459 22.34 0.73 -1.94
N TYR A 460 21.71 1.19 -3.03
CA TYR A 460 21.78 2.57 -3.47
C TYR A 460 20.45 3.05 -4.06
N TYR A 461 20.12 4.29 -3.75
CA TYR A 461 18.94 5.00 -4.25
C TYR A 461 19.40 6.23 -5.03
N VAL A 462 19.00 6.33 -6.30
CA VAL A 462 19.36 7.46 -7.16
C VAL A 462 18.34 8.58 -7.02
N ASP A 463 18.67 9.56 -6.19
CA ASP A 463 17.89 10.79 -6.06
C ASP A 463 18.19 11.74 -7.21
N ILE A 464 17.16 12.45 -7.70
CA ILE A 464 17.30 13.48 -8.74
C ILE A 464 18.17 14.68 -8.28
N ALA A 465 18.23 14.94 -6.98
CA ALA A 465 19.04 16.01 -6.40
C ALA A 465 20.55 15.74 -6.48
N ARG A 466 20.97 14.48 -6.68
CA ARG A 466 22.37 14.10 -6.87
C ARG A 466 22.79 14.34 -8.31
N THR A 467 23.97 14.90 -8.54
CA THR A 467 24.55 15.00 -9.90
C THR A 467 25.03 13.62 -10.38
N ALA A 468 25.21 13.45 -11.69
CA ALA A 468 25.75 12.20 -12.25
C ALA A 468 27.12 11.86 -11.68
N ASP A 469 28.03 12.85 -11.53
CA ASP A 469 29.36 12.67 -11.00
C ASP A 469 29.36 12.24 -9.53
N GLU A 470 28.45 12.78 -8.73
CA GLU A 470 28.27 12.35 -7.34
C GLU A 470 27.76 10.91 -7.24
N VAL A 471 26.81 10.51 -8.12
CA VAL A 471 26.33 9.11 -8.17
C VAL A 471 27.48 8.17 -8.57
N ILE A 472 28.29 8.54 -9.59
CA ILE A 472 29.47 7.77 -9.99
C ILE A 472 30.45 7.61 -8.83
N ALA A 473 30.72 8.70 -8.11
CA ALA A 473 31.62 8.67 -6.95
C ALA A 473 31.08 7.76 -5.84
N ASP A 474 29.78 7.83 -5.53
CA ASP A 474 29.13 6.99 -4.53
C ASP A 474 29.21 5.50 -4.90
N LEU A 475 28.90 5.14 -6.17
CA LEU A 475 28.94 3.74 -6.62
C LEU A 475 30.37 3.17 -6.60
N ARG A 476 31.38 3.98 -6.98
CA ARG A 476 32.79 3.58 -6.84
C ARG A 476 33.21 3.40 -5.39
N GLU A 477 32.72 4.26 -4.47
CA GLU A 477 32.98 4.13 -3.06
C GLU A 477 32.34 2.87 -2.48
N LEU A 478 31.08 2.56 -2.84
CA LEU A 478 30.45 1.30 -2.45
C LEU A 478 31.25 0.08 -2.94
N ALA A 479 31.73 0.11 -4.19
CA ALA A 479 32.55 -0.94 -4.74
C ALA A 479 33.90 -1.09 -3.99
N ARG A 480 34.50 0.03 -3.54
CA ARG A 480 35.72 0.06 -2.73
C ARG A 480 35.51 -0.48 -1.32
N LEU A 481 34.39 -0.13 -0.67
CA LEU A 481 34.01 -0.61 0.66
C LEU A 481 33.70 -2.11 0.65
N ASN A 482 33.29 -2.66 -0.48
CA ASN A 482 33.01 -4.08 -0.68
C ASN A 482 34.03 -4.68 -1.68
N PRO A 483 35.27 -4.95 -1.25
CA PRO A 483 36.35 -5.36 -2.18
C PRO A 483 36.20 -6.78 -2.71
N ARG A 484 35.33 -7.59 -2.12
CA ARG A 484 35.05 -8.95 -2.57
C ARG A 484 34.37 -8.94 -3.93
N ARG A 485 34.78 -9.85 -4.81
CA ARG A 485 34.18 -10.03 -6.15
C ARG A 485 33.75 -11.49 -6.37
N PRO A 486 32.59 -11.73 -7.00
CA PRO A 486 31.65 -10.74 -7.50
C PRO A 486 30.97 -9.94 -6.38
N TYR A 487 30.58 -8.70 -6.68
CA TYR A 487 29.77 -7.88 -5.80
C TYR A 487 28.48 -7.49 -6.53
N PHE A 488 27.31 -7.73 -5.91
CA PHE A 488 26.00 -7.46 -6.46
C PHE A 488 25.44 -6.19 -5.86
N LEU A 489 25.19 -5.19 -6.69
CA LEU A 489 24.74 -3.85 -6.30
C LEU A 489 23.46 -3.50 -7.05
N PRO A 490 22.28 -3.89 -6.52
CA PRO A 490 21.02 -3.45 -7.09
C PRO A 490 20.81 -1.97 -6.77
N ILE A 491 20.39 -1.21 -7.78
CA ILE A 491 20.21 0.23 -7.72
C ILE A 491 18.76 0.56 -7.96
N HIS A 492 18.15 1.25 -7.00
CA HIS A 492 16.82 1.81 -7.15
C HIS A 492 16.92 3.19 -7.79
N VAL A 493 16.20 3.38 -8.88
CA VAL A 493 16.15 4.65 -9.62
C VAL A 493 14.80 5.29 -9.41
N ARG A 494 14.80 6.52 -8.89
CA ARG A 494 13.58 7.26 -8.62
C ARG A 494 12.86 7.64 -9.93
N GLU A 495 11.53 7.66 -9.91
CA GLU A 495 10.63 7.88 -11.06
C GLU A 495 10.89 9.16 -11.85
N ASN A 496 11.47 10.16 -11.22
CA ASN A 496 11.79 11.44 -11.86
C ASN A 496 13.14 11.46 -12.61
N ASN A 497 13.90 10.36 -12.59
CA ASN A 497 15.09 10.20 -13.43
C ASN A 497 14.73 9.74 -14.84
N ASP A 498 15.59 10.03 -15.82
CA ASP A 498 15.52 9.47 -17.17
C ASP A 498 16.64 8.47 -17.44
N VAL A 499 16.41 7.56 -18.39
CA VAL A 499 17.39 6.52 -18.75
C VAL A 499 18.66 7.11 -19.34
N ARG A 500 18.58 8.25 -20.07
CA ARG A 500 19.76 8.94 -20.62
C ARG A 500 20.71 9.43 -19.51
N ARG A 501 20.17 9.92 -18.39
CA ARG A 501 20.98 10.27 -17.23
C ARG A 501 21.68 9.04 -16.66
N MET A 502 20.95 7.93 -16.54
CA MET A 502 21.51 6.66 -16.07
C MET A 502 22.57 6.10 -17.00
N ALA A 503 22.40 6.20 -18.31
CA ALA A 503 23.41 5.80 -19.29
C ALA A 503 24.72 6.56 -19.11
N ARG A 504 24.66 7.89 -18.89
CA ARG A 504 25.87 8.70 -18.59
C ARG A 504 26.56 8.29 -17.30
N ILE A 505 25.78 7.92 -16.28
CA ILE A 505 26.34 7.41 -15.01
C ILE A 505 27.09 6.08 -15.30
N VAL A 506 26.47 5.17 -16.02
CA VAL A 506 27.05 3.86 -16.35
C VAL A 506 28.35 4.04 -17.17
N GLU A 507 28.36 4.89 -18.20
CA GLU A 507 29.56 5.22 -18.99
C GLU A 507 30.71 5.72 -18.12
N GLY A 508 30.40 6.47 -17.06
CA GLY A 508 31.39 7.00 -16.11
C GLY A 508 31.98 5.97 -15.14
N LEU A 509 31.43 4.75 -14.98
CA LEU A 509 31.89 3.81 -13.95
C LEU A 509 33.18 3.10 -14.35
N GLY A 510 33.45 2.55 -15.36
CA GLY A 510 34.68 1.81 -15.71
C GLY A 510 34.46 0.28 -15.83
N GLU A 511 35.49 -0.42 -16.32
CA GLU A 511 35.40 -1.81 -16.78
C GLU A 511 35.18 -2.85 -15.65
N GLU A 512 35.41 -2.48 -14.39
CA GLU A 512 35.13 -3.37 -13.26
C GLU A 512 33.62 -3.53 -13.00
N PHE A 513 32.78 -2.64 -13.54
CA PHE A 513 31.33 -2.67 -13.42
C PHE A 513 30.71 -3.35 -14.63
N ALA A 514 29.64 -4.12 -14.39
CA ALA A 514 28.83 -4.74 -15.42
C ALA A 514 27.34 -4.45 -15.16
N VAL A 515 26.69 -3.71 -16.05
CA VAL A 515 25.25 -3.49 -15.98
C VAL A 515 24.55 -4.62 -16.72
N VAL A 516 23.67 -5.33 -16.03
CA VAL A 516 22.95 -6.49 -16.54
C VAL A 516 21.44 -6.37 -16.31
N PRO A 517 20.61 -7.01 -17.16
CA PRO A 517 19.17 -7.05 -16.94
C PRO A 517 18.82 -7.68 -15.58
N PRO A 518 17.68 -7.30 -14.96
CA PRO A 518 17.29 -7.80 -13.62
C PRO A 518 17.28 -9.32 -13.50
N ARG A 519 16.76 -10.03 -14.48
CA ARG A 519 16.72 -11.51 -14.47
C ARG A 519 18.13 -12.12 -14.47
N GLU A 520 19.02 -11.61 -15.31
CA GLU A 520 20.41 -12.05 -15.37
C GLU A 520 21.14 -11.74 -14.07
N PHE A 521 20.93 -10.55 -13.50
CA PHE A 521 21.45 -10.16 -12.21
C PHE A 521 21.08 -11.17 -11.13
N MET A 522 19.80 -11.54 -11.02
CA MET A 522 19.34 -12.48 -10.01
C MET A 522 19.87 -13.90 -10.21
N VAL A 523 20.01 -14.35 -11.46
CA VAL A 523 20.62 -15.66 -11.77
C VAL A 523 22.10 -15.68 -11.42
N LEU A 524 22.85 -14.61 -11.72
CA LEU A 524 24.25 -14.47 -11.30
C LEU A 524 24.39 -14.42 -9.78
N ALA A 525 23.55 -13.66 -9.12
CA ALA A 525 23.51 -13.59 -7.66
C ALA A 525 23.17 -14.95 -7.01
N GLY A 526 22.28 -15.71 -7.65
CA GLY A 526 21.95 -17.08 -7.25
C GLY A 526 23.10 -18.08 -7.37
N LYS A 527 24.15 -17.79 -8.16
CA LYS A 527 25.39 -18.59 -8.25
C LYS A 527 26.38 -18.26 -7.11
N GLU A 528 26.26 -17.11 -6.47
CA GLU A 528 27.14 -16.65 -5.38
C GLU A 528 26.54 -17.07 -4.01
N ARG A 529 27.30 -17.84 -3.23
CA ARG A 529 26.83 -18.45 -1.95
C ARG A 529 27.57 -17.94 -0.71
N SER A 530 28.39 -16.95 -0.88
CA SER A 530 29.35 -16.58 0.18
C SER A 530 28.80 -15.52 1.15
N THR A 531 27.64 -14.93 0.87
CA THR A 531 27.01 -13.92 1.72
C THR A 531 26.19 -14.58 2.81
N THR A 532 26.35 -14.10 4.05
CA THR A 532 25.57 -14.58 5.20
C THR A 532 24.15 -14.05 5.16
N THR A 533 23.18 -14.89 5.47
CA THR A 533 21.78 -14.49 5.57
C THR A 533 21.58 -13.43 6.66
N ARG A 534 20.71 -12.45 6.37
CA ARG A 534 20.35 -11.37 7.29
C ARG A 534 18.88 -11.12 7.23
N TYR A 535 18.26 -10.99 8.41
CA TYR A 535 16.84 -10.69 8.55
C TYR A 535 16.64 -9.60 9.59
N LEU A 536 15.51 -8.91 9.51
CA LEU A 536 15.01 -8.08 10.60
C LEU A 536 14.73 -8.97 11.82
N SER A 537 15.24 -8.60 12.98
CA SER A 537 14.81 -9.22 14.23
C SER A 537 13.37 -8.85 14.50
N GLU A 538 12.51 -9.84 14.64
CA GLU A 538 11.13 -9.60 15.02
C GLU A 538 11.08 -9.25 16.51
N ARG A 539 10.46 -8.11 16.80
CA ARG A 539 10.12 -7.72 18.16
C ARG A 539 8.81 -8.41 18.55
N PRO A 540 8.70 -8.89 19.79
CA PRO A 540 7.46 -9.47 20.25
C PRO A 540 6.31 -8.48 20.19
N ASP A 541 5.12 -8.97 19.80
CA ASP A 541 3.87 -8.23 19.92
C ASP A 541 3.18 -8.66 21.23
N PHE A 542 3.14 -7.74 22.18
CA PHE A 542 2.51 -7.97 23.48
C PHE A 542 1.01 -7.76 23.47
N SER A 543 0.40 -7.38 22.34
CA SER A 543 -1.05 -7.15 22.25
C SER A 543 -1.85 -8.37 22.68
N GLY A 544 -2.96 -8.14 23.37
CA GLY A 544 -3.89 -9.16 23.82
C GLY A 544 -4.50 -8.88 25.17
N SER A 545 -5.43 -9.74 25.55
CA SER A 545 -6.01 -9.80 26.89
C SER A 545 -5.28 -10.87 27.71
N TRP A 546 -4.83 -10.48 28.89
CA TRP A 546 -3.94 -11.28 29.72
C TRP A 546 -4.50 -11.40 31.13
N LYS A 547 -4.60 -12.62 31.62
CA LYS A 547 -5.06 -12.92 32.98
C LYS A 547 -3.94 -13.47 33.83
N LEU A 548 -3.79 -12.96 35.06
CA LEU A 548 -2.74 -13.39 35.97
C LEU A 548 -2.93 -14.86 36.35
N ASP A 549 -1.88 -15.64 36.18
CA ASP A 549 -1.70 -16.98 36.73
C ASP A 549 -1.02 -16.85 38.11
N ALA A 550 -1.86 -16.85 39.16
CA ALA A 550 -1.38 -16.64 40.53
C ALA A 550 -0.51 -17.80 41.06
N GLU A 551 -0.68 -19.02 40.51
CA GLU A 551 0.10 -20.19 40.95
C GLU A 551 1.51 -20.18 40.35
N ALA A 552 1.65 -19.68 39.11
CA ALA A 552 2.92 -19.52 38.42
C ALA A 552 3.67 -18.25 38.85
N SER A 553 2.99 -17.27 39.44
CA SER A 553 3.55 -16.00 39.86
C SER A 553 4.19 -16.09 41.25
N ARG A 554 5.15 -15.18 41.54
CA ARG A 554 5.86 -15.14 42.84
C ARG A 554 5.89 -13.72 43.40
N ASP A 555 5.82 -13.65 44.75
CA ASP A 555 5.89 -12.41 45.56
C ASP A 555 4.83 -11.38 45.19
N ILE A 556 3.71 -11.86 44.63
CA ILE A 556 2.53 -11.02 44.33
C ILE A 556 1.67 -10.84 45.56
N PHE A 557 1.12 -9.64 45.74
CA PHE A 557 0.08 -9.42 46.72
C PHE A 557 -1.22 -10.10 46.24
N PRO A 558 -2.06 -10.67 47.14
CA PRO A 558 -3.24 -11.42 46.73
C PRO A 558 -4.29 -10.50 46.04
N SER A 559 -4.14 -10.34 44.77
CA SER A 559 -4.98 -9.55 43.89
C SER A 559 -5.05 -10.23 42.54
N THR A 560 -6.19 -10.12 41.89
CA THR A 560 -6.29 -10.57 40.48
C THR A 560 -5.92 -9.40 39.58
N PHE A 561 -5.03 -9.60 38.66
CA PHE A 561 -4.66 -8.62 37.63
C PHE A 561 -5.08 -9.12 36.25
N GLU A 562 -5.72 -8.23 35.51
CA GLU A 562 -5.98 -8.41 34.07
C GLU A 562 -5.24 -7.30 33.33
N LEU A 563 -4.56 -7.64 32.23
CA LEU A 563 -3.94 -6.66 31.36
C LEU A 563 -4.61 -6.72 30.00
N GLU A 564 -4.97 -5.56 29.48
CA GLU A 564 -5.30 -5.37 28.08
C GLU A 564 -4.13 -4.60 27.46
N VAL A 565 -3.45 -5.18 26.49
CA VAL A 565 -2.32 -4.55 25.81
C VAL A 565 -2.70 -4.35 24.35
N ASP A 566 -2.56 -3.12 23.87
CA ASP A 566 -2.67 -2.76 22.46
C ASP A 566 -1.33 -2.16 22.03
N GLN A 567 -0.59 -2.92 21.19
CA GLN A 567 0.69 -2.51 20.66
C GLN A 567 0.55 -2.30 19.14
N ARG A 568 0.89 -1.10 18.69
CA ARG A 568 0.87 -0.71 17.27
C ARG A 568 2.23 -0.15 16.90
N GLY A 569 3.11 -0.99 16.40
CA GLY A 569 4.52 -0.64 16.23
C GLY A 569 5.15 -0.28 17.57
N ASP A 570 5.68 0.93 17.67
CA ASP A 570 6.27 1.43 18.92
C ASP A 570 5.24 2.12 19.86
N LEU A 571 3.99 2.29 19.45
CA LEU A 571 2.93 2.77 20.33
C LEU A 571 2.39 1.61 21.18
N LEU A 572 2.51 1.71 22.50
CA LEU A 572 2.08 0.72 23.47
C LEU A 572 1.01 1.33 24.38
N THR A 573 -0.19 0.79 24.37
CA THR A 573 -1.24 1.13 25.35
C THR A 573 -1.47 -0.05 26.27
N VAL A 574 -1.27 0.16 27.56
CA VAL A 574 -1.46 -0.86 28.59
C VAL A 574 -2.61 -0.44 29.51
N THR A 575 -3.64 -1.24 29.54
CA THR A 575 -4.74 -1.09 30.49
C THR A 575 -4.67 -2.19 31.54
N THR A 576 -4.46 -1.83 32.77
CA THR A 576 -4.41 -2.74 33.91
C THR A 576 -5.71 -2.68 34.68
N THR A 577 -6.30 -3.83 34.95
CA THR A 577 -7.42 -3.97 35.91
C THR A 577 -6.95 -4.75 37.11
N ALA A 578 -6.90 -4.11 38.25
CA ALA A 578 -6.55 -4.74 39.53
C ALA A 578 -7.78 -4.90 40.41
N ILE A 579 -8.00 -6.10 40.93
CA ILE A 579 -9.09 -6.40 41.86
C ILE A 579 -8.48 -6.71 43.21
N TYR A 580 -8.65 -5.77 44.13
CA TYR A 580 -8.19 -5.93 45.49
C TYR A 580 -9.32 -6.48 46.36
N THR A 581 -9.11 -7.66 46.94
CA THR A 581 -10.05 -8.30 47.87
C THR A 581 -9.47 -8.25 49.27
N ARG A 582 -10.13 -7.50 50.17
CA ARG A 582 -9.77 -7.51 51.57
C ARG A 582 -11.03 -7.72 52.41
N PHE A 583 -11.11 -8.87 53.07
CA PHE A 583 -12.31 -9.30 53.82
C PHE A 583 -13.54 -9.36 52.88
N ILE A 584 -14.55 -8.53 53.16
CA ILE A 584 -15.82 -8.44 52.41
C ILE A 584 -15.80 -7.32 51.37
N HIS A 585 -14.71 -6.56 51.25
CA HIS A 585 -14.60 -5.43 50.31
C HIS A 585 -13.80 -5.80 49.06
N HIS A 586 -14.46 -5.67 47.93
CA HIS A 586 -13.81 -5.80 46.61
C HIS A 586 -13.68 -4.40 45.99
N ARG A 587 -12.46 -4.01 45.61
CA ARG A 587 -12.22 -2.76 44.89
C ARG A 587 -11.59 -3.09 43.55
N ARG A 588 -12.24 -2.67 42.49
CA ARG A 588 -11.70 -2.75 41.11
C ARG A 588 -11.07 -1.40 40.76
N LEU A 589 -9.82 -1.42 40.34
CA LEU A 589 -9.09 -0.26 39.84
C LEU A 589 -8.69 -0.54 38.41
N ARG A 590 -9.06 0.33 37.50
CA ARG A 590 -8.65 0.27 36.09
C ARG A 590 -7.80 1.50 35.75
N THR A 591 -6.59 1.28 35.25
CA THR A 591 -5.68 2.33 34.83
C THR A 591 -5.25 2.04 33.38
N SER A 592 -5.11 3.08 32.56
CA SER A 592 -4.64 2.94 31.17
C SER A 592 -3.53 3.94 30.92
N LYS A 593 -2.44 3.48 30.28
CA LYS A 593 -1.28 4.29 29.89
C LYS A 593 -0.90 4.01 28.46
N SER A 594 -0.60 5.08 27.72
CA SER A 594 -0.06 4.98 26.37
C SER A 594 1.37 5.52 26.38
N LEU A 595 2.30 4.75 25.81
CA LEU A 595 3.74 5.01 25.77
C LEU A 595 4.24 4.80 24.36
N VAL A 596 5.26 5.54 23.97
CA VAL A 596 6.03 5.24 22.75
C VAL A 596 7.30 4.51 23.17
N ILE A 597 7.51 3.30 22.68
CA ILE A 597 8.71 2.50 22.98
C ILE A 597 9.94 3.20 22.38
N GLY A 598 10.91 3.55 23.22
CA GLY A 598 12.07 4.36 22.83
C GLY A 598 11.79 5.86 22.71
N GLY A 599 10.55 6.31 23.01
CA GLY A 599 10.15 7.72 23.02
C GLY A 599 10.41 8.41 24.36
N GLU A 600 9.99 9.67 24.44
CA GLU A 600 10.09 10.48 25.65
C GLU A 600 9.24 9.91 26.79
N PRO A 601 9.71 9.99 28.05
CA PRO A 601 8.97 9.54 29.21
C PRO A 601 7.62 10.28 29.36
N VAL A 602 6.58 9.53 29.65
CA VAL A 602 5.22 10.04 29.84
C VAL A 602 4.95 10.28 31.31
N ARG A 603 4.54 11.49 31.63
CA ARG A 603 4.13 11.87 32.98
C ARG A 603 2.62 11.72 33.12
N SER A 604 2.16 10.90 34.05
CA SER A 604 0.75 10.69 34.36
C SER A 604 0.44 11.08 35.80
N LEU A 605 -0.75 11.66 36.00
CA LEU A 605 -1.34 11.84 37.34
C LEU A 605 -2.16 10.58 37.62
N GLU A 606 -1.71 9.75 38.53
CA GLU A 606 -2.50 8.63 38.99
C GLU A 606 -3.31 9.04 40.23
N GLU A 607 -4.58 8.63 40.22
CA GLU A 607 -5.43 8.79 41.43
C GLU A 607 -4.72 8.16 42.65
N ARG A 608 -4.58 8.93 43.72
CA ARG A 608 -3.96 8.46 44.97
C ARG A 608 -4.69 7.21 45.48
N THR A 609 -4.33 6.07 45.02
CA THR A 609 -4.76 4.82 45.65
C THR A 609 -3.90 4.59 46.86
N ARG A 610 -4.43 4.87 48.01
CA ARG A 610 -3.82 4.70 49.35
C ARG A 610 -3.33 3.28 49.67
N ARG A 611 -3.10 2.42 48.65
CA ARG A 611 -2.79 1.01 48.87
C ARG A 611 -1.99 0.39 47.71
N MET A 612 -0.77 0.70 47.63
CA MET A 612 0.19 -0.35 47.41
C MET A 612 0.56 -0.85 48.79
N GLY A 613 0.49 -2.14 49.11
CA GLY A 613 0.73 -2.79 50.40
C GLY A 613 1.83 -2.26 51.33
N TYR A 614 2.27 -1.03 51.13
CA TYR A 614 3.21 -0.24 51.88
C TYR A 614 2.52 0.95 52.55
N LEU A 615 3.05 1.34 53.65
CA LEU A 615 2.59 2.46 54.48
C LEU A 615 2.94 3.83 53.87
N ALA A 616 3.25 3.89 52.58
CA ALA A 616 3.62 5.09 51.89
C ALA A 616 2.57 5.50 50.83
N ALA A 617 2.40 6.79 50.63
CA ALA A 617 1.65 7.36 49.51
C ALA A 617 2.63 7.99 48.52
N TRP A 618 2.37 7.89 47.26
CA TRP A 618 3.15 8.67 46.29
C TRP A 618 2.60 10.09 46.16
N THR A 619 3.49 11.00 45.81
CA THR A 619 3.18 12.37 45.50
C THR A 619 2.74 12.48 44.04
N ASP A 620 2.11 13.49 43.69
CA ASP A 620 1.53 14.07 42.47
C ASP A 620 1.65 13.35 41.11
N SER A 621 2.75 12.70 40.73
CA SER A 621 2.88 12.15 39.38
C SER A 621 3.86 10.99 39.29
N ILE A 622 3.58 10.12 38.33
CA ILE A 622 4.41 8.99 37.96
C ILE A 622 4.95 9.25 36.55
N THR A 623 6.27 9.11 36.38
CA THR A 623 6.92 9.17 35.08
C THR A 623 7.19 7.75 34.60
N THR A 624 6.71 7.39 33.40
CA THR A 624 6.88 6.05 32.83
C THR A 624 7.52 6.15 31.46
N SER A 625 8.47 5.28 31.17
CA SER A 625 9.07 5.12 29.86
C SER A 625 9.13 3.65 29.48
N ALA A 626 9.24 3.36 28.18
CA ALA A 626 9.38 2.01 27.65
C ALA A 626 10.52 1.97 26.64
N ARG A 627 11.32 0.90 26.63
CA ARG A 627 12.36 0.67 25.65
C ARG A 627 12.53 -0.82 25.39
N TRP A 628 13.01 -1.16 24.22
CA TRP A 628 13.41 -2.54 23.94
C TRP A 628 14.66 -2.91 24.74
N GLY A 629 14.69 -4.14 25.22
CA GLY A 629 15.89 -4.71 25.81
C GLY A 629 17.01 -4.90 24.80
N GLU A 630 18.25 -5.10 25.28
CA GLU A 630 19.42 -5.34 24.43
C GLU A 630 19.29 -6.63 23.60
N ASP A 631 18.49 -7.58 24.06
CA ASP A 631 18.15 -8.82 23.36
C ASP A 631 17.19 -8.63 22.17
N GLY A 632 16.60 -7.43 22.01
CA GLY A 632 15.59 -7.13 21.01
C GLY A 632 14.27 -7.88 21.17
N ALA A 633 14.17 -8.76 22.17
CA ALA A 633 13.04 -9.65 22.42
C ALA A 633 12.31 -9.37 23.72
N SER A 634 12.85 -8.54 24.59
CA SER A 634 12.20 -8.10 25.82
C SER A 634 11.82 -6.62 25.77
N LEU A 635 10.77 -6.26 26.47
CA LEU A 635 10.34 -4.87 26.67
C LEU A 635 10.68 -4.47 28.10
N VAL A 636 11.39 -3.36 28.27
CA VAL A 636 11.74 -2.80 29.57
C VAL A 636 10.88 -1.57 29.81
N VAL A 637 10.05 -1.61 30.84
CA VAL A 637 9.21 -0.48 31.26
C VAL A 637 9.75 0.05 32.59
N SER A 638 10.19 1.31 32.58
CA SER A 638 10.72 1.99 33.76
C SER A 638 9.74 3.00 34.29
N THR A 639 9.53 3.03 35.59
CA THR A 639 8.61 3.94 36.28
C THR A 639 9.33 4.62 37.43
N GLU A 640 9.17 5.94 37.54
CA GLU A 640 9.75 6.75 38.61
C GLU A 640 8.65 7.56 39.30
N PHE A 641 8.65 7.56 40.62
CA PHE A 641 7.75 8.35 41.46
C PHE A 641 8.36 8.69 42.81
N LEU A 642 7.76 9.60 43.51
CA LEU A 642 8.12 9.93 44.88
C LEU A 642 7.16 9.28 45.88
N ALA A 643 7.66 8.53 46.83
CA ALA A 643 6.88 7.95 47.92
C ALA A 643 6.97 8.83 49.16
N GLU A 644 5.84 9.18 49.70
CA GLU A 644 5.71 10.00 50.91
C GLU A 644 5.49 9.10 52.15
N THR A 645 6.38 9.21 53.10
CA THR A 645 6.30 8.47 54.38
C THR A 645 6.28 9.45 55.52
N ALA A 646 5.96 8.98 56.74
CA ALA A 646 6.02 9.78 57.94
C ALA A 646 7.45 10.31 58.24
N GLN A 647 8.47 9.76 57.63
CA GLN A 647 9.89 10.10 57.78
C GLN A 647 10.48 10.89 56.60
N GLY A 648 9.62 11.32 55.65
CA GLY A 648 10.02 12.11 54.51
C GLY A 648 9.61 11.50 53.18
N THR A 649 10.00 12.20 52.08
CA THR A 649 9.72 11.82 50.73
C THR A 649 10.94 11.10 50.12
N HIS A 650 10.74 9.97 49.51
CA HIS A 650 11.80 9.13 48.93
C HIS A 650 11.52 8.84 47.46
N PRO A 651 12.54 8.94 46.58
CA PRO A 651 12.41 8.50 45.20
C PRO A 651 12.30 6.96 45.13
N VAL A 652 11.40 6.48 44.30
CA VAL A 652 11.21 5.06 44.01
C VAL A 652 11.32 4.88 42.52
N THR A 653 12.15 3.93 42.08
CA THR A 653 12.21 3.46 40.72
C THR A 653 11.70 2.03 40.65
N SER A 654 10.97 1.71 39.60
CA SER A 654 10.54 0.36 39.29
C SER A 654 10.91 0.07 37.84
N GLU A 655 11.54 -1.07 37.61
CA GLU A 655 11.81 -1.56 36.25
C GLU A 655 11.13 -2.91 36.10
N SER A 656 10.31 -3.04 35.07
CA SER A 656 9.68 -4.29 34.68
C SER A 656 10.18 -4.77 33.32
N ILE A 657 10.56 -6.04 33.23
CA ILE A 657 11.05 -6.69 32.02
C ILE A 657 9.98 -7.66 31.57
N TRP A 658 9.43 -7.42 30.38
CA TRP A 658 8.37 -8.21 29.79
C TRP A 658 8.94 -9.16 28.74
N ARG A 659 8.53 -10.42 28.80
CA ARG A 659 8.94 -11.45 27.82
C ARG A 659 7.73 -12.30 27.43
N MET A 660 7.72 -12.70 26.17
CA MET A 660 6.75 -13.65 25.64
C MET A 660 7.33 -15.06 25.68
N GLU A 661 6.55 -16.01 26.15
CA GLU A 661 6.90 -17.43 26.19
C GLU A 661 5.78 -18.27 25.56
N ASP A 662 6.00 -19.56 25.40
CA ASP A 662 5.05 -20.55 24.89
C ASP A 662 4.39 -20.13 23.56
N GLY A 663 5.19 -19.63 22.64
CA GLY A 663 4.67 -19.21 21.31
C GLY A 663 3.70 -18.03 21.38
N GLY A 664 3.83 -17.16 22.38
CA GLY A 664 2.98 -16.00 22.55
C GLY A 664 1.74 -16.21 23.42
N MET A 665 1.63 -17.35 24.11
CA MET A 665 0.52 -17.67 25.00
C MET A 665 0.77 -17.28 26.44
N THR A 666 2.02 -17.00 26.80
CA THR A 666 2.41 -16.62 28.16
C THR A 666 3.20 -15.31 28.12
N LEU A 667 2.78 -14.34 28.93
CA LEU A 667 3.51 -13.10 29.20
C LEU A 667 4.12 -13.18 30.60
N VAL A 668 5.45 -13.09 30.65
CA VAL A 668 6.22 -13.06 31.90
C VAL A 668 6.69 -11.64 32.13
N VAL A 669 6.41 -11.10 33.30
CA VAL A 669 6.84 -9.77 33.73
C VAL A 669 7.63 -9.88 35.02
N GLU A 670 8.91 -9.59 34.94
CA GLU A 670 9.80 -9.47 36.11
C GLU A 670 9.83 -8.01 36.54
N GLU A 671 9.36 -7.69 37.73
CA GLU A 671 9.38 -6.34 38.28
C GLU A 671 10.40 -6.21 39.40
N ARG A 672 11.27 -5.22 39.30
CA ARG A 672 12.23 -4.81 40.35
C ARG A 672 11.91 -3.41 40.79
N ARG A 673 11.79 -3.22 42.10
CA ARG A 673 11.60 -1.90 42.72
C ARG A 673 12.83 -1.55 43.55
N ALA A 674 13.25 -0.30 43.46
CA ALA A 674 14.32 0.22 44.27
C ALA A 674 13.84 1.47 45.05
N THR A 675 14.09 1.47 46.35
CA THR A 675 14.03 2.65 47.20
C THR A 675 15.44 2.94 47.68
N ARG A 676 16.02 4.07 47.29
CA ARG A 676 17.44 4.39 47.56
C ARG A 676 18.37 3.34 46.93
N ASP A 677 19.25 2.76 47.77
CA ASP A 677 20.33 1.83 47.33
C ASP A 677 19.99 0.35 47.56
N ASP A 678 18.83 0.04 48.14
CA ASP A 678 18.41 -1.33 48.43
C ASP A 678 17.41 -1.83 47.37
N PRO A 679 17.82 -2.71 46.45
CA PRO A 679 16.91 -3.32 45.49
C PRO A 679 15.91 -4.24 46.21
N ALA A 680 14.62 -4.00 46.00
CA ALA A 680 13.57 -4.89 46.47
C ALA A 680 13.67 -6.27 45.76
N PRO A 681 13.15 -7.35 46.39
CA PRO A 681 13.10 -8.64 45.73
C PRO A 681 12.31 -8.56 44.41
N VAL A 682 12.69 -9.42 43.46
CA VAL A 682 12.06 -9.51 42.16
C VAL A 682 10.65 -10.11 42.33
N THR A 683 9.65 -9.37 41.90
CA THR A 683 8.28 -9.88 41.75
C THR A 683 8.11 -10.49 40.38
N LEU A 684 7.59 -11.69 40.30
CA LEU A 684 7.34 -12.37 39.04
C LEU A 684 5.83 -12.46 38.81
N PHE A 685 5.36 -11.79 37.73
CA PHE A 685 4.00 -11.94 37.25
C PHE A 685 4.00 -12.84 36.02
N VAL A 686 3.17 -13.85 36.02
CA VAL A 686 2.94 -14.73 34.87
C VAL A 686 1.50 -14.55 34.44
N TYR A 687 1.29 -14.18 33.20
CA TYR A 687 -0.04 -14.00 32.62
C TYR A 687 -0.29 -15.01 31.52
N ARG A 688 -1.53 -15.49 31.43
CA ARG A 688 -2.01 -16.33 30.33
C ARG A 688 -2.90 -15.53 29.41
N ARG A 689 -2.71 -15.73 28.11
CA ARG A 689 -3.52 -15.07 27.08
C ARG A 689 -4.96 -15.59 27.16
N GLU A 690 -5.93 -14.69 27.19
CA GLU A 690 -7.33 -15.04 26.98
C GLU A 690 -7.61 -15.09 25.47
N LEU A 691 -8.13 -16.23 24.98
CA LEU A 691 -8.41 -16.49 23.56
C LEU A 691 -9.77 -15.92 23.14
#